data_e5e906735494ee176882878ee0486ff3
#
_entry.id   e5e906735494ee176882878ee0486ff3
#
_cell.length_a   1.000
_cell.length_b   1.000
_cell.length_c   1.000
_cell.angle_alpha   90.00
_cell.angle_beta   90.00
_cell.angle_gamma   90.00
#
_symmetry.space_group_name_H-M   'P 1'
#
loop_
_entity.id
_entity.type
_entity.pdbx_description
1 polymer ?
#
loop_
_entity_poly.entity_id
_entity_poly.type
_entity_poly.pdbx_seq_one_letter_code
_entity_poly.pdbx_strand_id
1 'polypeptide(L)'
;MSRRWIETLAVVCACAAVACGDRPGGANTQGSGSPESPHPDSIDVTVHEGTSMSVAVSPDGRTLAIDLQGGIWTLPADGGTATRITDVFNDARQPAWSPDGTRVAFFGYRDGGYDLWAVTPDGSGQQKLTWGPYDDREPAWSHDGARIAFSSDRGDPLGSSYNIWVMDVQSGDLRQLTTHPAEDSMPSWSPDDREIAFASTRDNEQSVWAVNVTTGRERKISTAEGRVDAVSWGPGGQIVYHTIRGQTSALELGGRVLTGSENVFPFRPVWISPTELFYTSDGKIRRRSTTGAFRTIEFTATLGVTPARYTRRTRDFDSTEPRKALGIVRPVVSPDGAKIAFAAVGDVYVMSLGGKPENITRDRYLDTDPAWSPDGNQIVYSSDRGGGLLQLWIRDFKTGQDRQLTRLTTQPTSATWSPDGRRIVFQEVDGMWRRAALSVLDVTTGRVTRIHDSLFGPGTPTWSADGSRIALAMVSPYSARYREGTNQVLTMSSAGGDDRWFAPVPNLSIDSRGGCGPVWSPDGTKMAAIYEGVLAVWPVSRLGEPLAPPRRVTTELAHAPSWAGDSRRILYQSMDKLKLVDIETGDTRDVPLDLTYTQDVPKGRVVVHAGRLVDGRSPIARADVDIVVEGNRIRSVDAHDAVRHSGTVVDASNLTAMPGLIEFHSHLQKDFGASQGRAWLAFGVTTVRSPGNTPYEAVEDREASEAGVRPGPRVYGTGYLMEWQRVYYKMGIAISSPGHFEMELERARVLQHDLIKSYVRLPDLQQRRMVEFAHNIGVPVATHEIFPASFVGVDNTEHTAATSRRGYSPKQSTLQRAYEDVIQLFGKSERYFCPMISGAGMRRIFEAEPDLKNDPRFLLYPAWMQEQIARQPQCTDSPGNNHMVLSAMKAGARIVAGTDTPNGINLHGELAAYVQAGMTPYEALRAATVTPAEALALDAGSLEPGKLADIVIVEGNPLEDIAAARRVRRVIANGRVFTVEDLVKGTARTGGSTPSTDR
;
A
#
# COMPACT_ATOMS: atom_id res chain seq x y z
N MET A 1 41.00 -38.68 -27.56
CA MET A 1 39.71 -38.61 -26.89
C MET A 1 39.67 -37.26 -26.16
N SER A 2 39.33 -36.26 -26.77
CA SER A 2 38.24 -35.59 -27.41
C SER A 2 37.46 -34.73 -26.44
N ARG A 3 37.79 -33.43 -26.51
CA ARG A 3 36.91 -32.25 -26.50
C ARG A 3 35.47 -32.51 -25.99
N ARG A 4 35.27 -32.49 -24.67
CA ARG A 4 33.93 -32.29 -24.04
C ARG A 4 33.96 -31.82 -22.57
N TRP A 5 35.06 -31.21 -22.11
CA TRP A 5 35.23 -30.73 -20.74
C TRP A 5 35.54 -29.23 -20.61
N ILE A 6 35.31 -28.41 -21.64
CA ILE A 6 35.58 -26.97 -21.62
C ILE A 6 34.32 -26.09 -21.66
N GLU A 7 33.14 -26.65 -21.87
CA GLU A 7 31.90 -25.84 -21.94
C GLU A 7 31.10 -25.77 -20.63
N THR A 8 31.52 -26.44 -19.56
CA THR A 8 30.80 -26.42 -18.28
C THR A 8 31.42 -25.53 -17.21
N LEU A 9 32.58 -24.88 -17.51
CA LEU A 9 33.24 -23.95 -16.57
C LEU A 9 33.03 -22.47 -16.90
N ALA A 10 32.34 -22.15 -17.97
CA ALA A 10 32.09 -20.75 -18.39
C ALA A 10 30.76 -20.15 -17.87
N VAL A 11 29.92 -20.92 -17.17
CA VAL A 11 28.63 -20.43 -16.64
C VAL A 11 28.65 -20.15 -15.14
N VAL A 12 29.72 -20.53 -14.43
CA VAL A 12 29.80 -20.34 -12.97
C VAL A 12 30.59 -19.07 -12.55
N CYS A 13 31.26 -18.39 -13.50
CA CYS A 13 32.04 -17.19 -13.20
C CYS A 13 31.36 -15.85 -13.54
N ALA A 14 30.08 -15.83 -13.92
CA ALA A 14 29.37 -14.59 -14.27
C ALA A 14 28.52 -13.97 -13.15
N CYS A 15 28.50 -14.54 -11.94
CA CYS A 15 27.69 -14.03 -10.83
C CYS A 15 28.49 -13.43 -9.64
N ALA A 16 29.79 -13.26 -9.76
CA ALA A 16 30.63 -12.76 -8.66
C ALA A 16 31.33 -11.41 -8.92
N ALA A 17 30.82 -10.58 -9.83
CA ALA A 17 31.39 -9.27 -10.13
C ALA A 17 30.34 -8.18 -10.29
N VAL A 18 29.55 -7.92 -9.25
CA VAL A 18 28.74 -6.70 -9.15
C VAL A 18 28.99 -6.02 -7.78
N ALA A 19 30.23 -5.80 -7.49
CA ALA A 19 30.61 -4.95 -6.35
C ALA A 19 31.95 -4.26 -6.65
N CYS A 20 31.99 -3.46 -7.70
CA CYS A 20 32.93 -2.35 -7.93
C CYS A 20 32.56 -1.74 -9.27
N GLY A 21 32.46 -0.41 -9.32
CA GLY A 21 31.96 0.37 -10.45
C GLY A 21 32.71 0.18 -11.77
N ASP A 22 32.37 -0.88 -12.48
CA ASP A 22 32.76 -1.02 -13.87
C ASP A 22 31.52 -0.91 -14.75
N ARG A 23 31.60 0.03 -15.71
CA ARG A 23 30.65 0.10 -16.81
C ARG A 23 30.57 -1.28 -17.47
N PRO A 24 29.38 -1.88 -17.65
CA PRO A 24 29.26 -3.01 -18.56
C PRO A 24 29.70 -2.54 -19.94
N GLY A 25 30.80 -3.11 -20.46
CA GLY A 25 31.30 -2.81 -21.79
C GLY A 25 30.17 -2.97 -22.82
N GLY A 26 29.86 -1.88 -23.47
CA GLY A 26 29.14 -1.70 -24.72
C GLY A 26 28.18 -2.81 -25.19
N ALA A 27 27.00 -2.88 -24.66
CA ALA A 27 25.82 -3.12 -25.46
C ALA A 27 25.02 -1.82 -25.43
N ASN A 28 25.25 -1.00 -26.44
CA ASN A 28 24.41 0.12 -26.78
C ASN A 28 23.02 -0.43 -27.12
N THR A 29 22.19 -0.71 -26.12
CA THR A 29 20.75 -0.74 -26.33
C THR A 29 20.35 0.72 -26.47
N GLN A 30 20.62 1.28 -27.64
CA GLN A 30 19.85 2.40 -28.17
C GLN A 30 18.41 1.92 -28.18
N GLY A 31 17.71 2.16 -27.12
CA GLY A 31 16.27 2.31 -27.17
C GLY A 31 15.99 3.56 -27.98
N SER A 32 16.03 3.43 -29.31
CA SER A 32 15.34 4.34 -30.23
C SER A 32 13.85 4.13 -30.01
N GLY A 33 13.34 4.49 -28.83
CA GLY A 33 11.95 4.56 -28.56
C GLY A 33 11.41 5.80 -29.24
N SER A 34 10.92 5.66 -30.46
CA SER A 34 9.80 6.50 -30.89
C SER A 34 8.80 6.51 -29.75
N PRO A 35 8.15 7.65 -29.42
CA PRO A 35 7.11 7.68 -28.39
C PRO A 35 6.15 6.54 -28.66
N GLU A 36 5.94 5.63 -27.69
CA GLU A 36 5.07 4.47 -27.88
C GLU A 36 3.71 4.94 -28.36
N SER A 37 3.18 4.27 -29.38
CA SER A 37 1.88 4.58 -29.92
C SER A 37 0.83 4.41 -28.82
N PRO A 38 -0.10 5.35 -28.66
CA PRO A 38 -1.20 5.24 -27.71
C PRO A 38 -1.99 3.94 -27.96
N HIS A 39 -2.57 3.38 -26.89
CA HIS A 39 -3.52 2.26 -27.00
C HIS A 39 -4.63 2.64 -28.02
N PRO A 40 -5.16 1.70 -28.81
CA PRO A 40 -6.19 2.00 -29.81
C PRO A 40 -7.42 2.75 -29.27
N ASP A 41 -7.75 2.52 -27.98
CA ASP A 41 -8.86 3.17 -27.28
C ASP A 41 -8.44 4.45 -26.54
N SER A 42 -7.21 4.93 -26.72
CA SER A 42 -6.71 6.14 -26.09
C SER A 42 -7.41 7.38 -26.65
N ILE A 43 -7.75 8.28 -25.76
CA ILE A 43 -8.31 9.60 -26.11
C ILE A 43 -7.32 10.69 -25.70
N ASP A 44 -7.24 11.73 -26.53
CA ASP A 44 -6.41 12.90 -26.26
C ASP A 44 -7.14 13.88 -25.34
N VAL A 45 -6.44 14.35 -24.32
CA VAL A 45 -6.93 15.35 -23.37
C VAL A 45 -6.00 16.56 -23.40
N THR A 46 -6.53 17.70 -23.84
CA THR A 46 -5.80 18.96 -23.87
C THR A 46 -5.89 19.65 -22.52
N VAL A 47 -4.75 20.13 -22.00
CA VAL A 47 -4.64 20.84 -20.72
C VAL A 47 -3.80 22.10 -20.85
N HIS A 48 -4.07 23.10 -19.97
CA HIS A 48 -3.44 24.39 -19.92
C HIS A 48 -2.85 24.70 -18.52
N GLU A 49 -2.94 23.72 -17.62
CA GLU A 49 -2.42 23.79 -16.26
C GLU A 49 -1.78 22.47 -15.89
N GLY A 50 -0.74 22.53 -15.04
CA GLY A 50 -0.04 21.35 -14.53
C GLY A 50 0.09 21.34 -13.02
N THR A 51 -0.26 20.22 -12.40
CA THR A 51 -0.13 20.00 -10.96
C THR A 51 1.29 19.55 -10.61
N SER A 52 1.94 20.24 -9.66
CA SER A 52 3.30 19.92 -9.20
C SER A 52 4.32 19.86 -10.35
N MET A 53 4.32 20.87 -11.21
CA MET A 53 5.14 21.01 -12.40
C MET A 53 6.37 21.89 -12.13
N SER A 54 7.55 21.52 -12.64
CA SER A 54 8.77 22.34 -12.63
C SER A 54 9.02 22.99 -14.00
N VAL A 55 9.97 23.94 -14.06
CA VAL A 55 10.36 24.63 -15.30
C VAL A 55 11.88 24.83 -15.35
N ALA A 56 12.45 24.70 -16.53
CA ALA A 56 13.80 25.09 -16.86
C ALA A 56 13.83 25.91 -18.17
N VAL A 57 14.78 26.81 -18.33
CA VAL A 57 14.92 27.65 -19.51
C VAL A 57 16.21 27.33 -20.25
N SER A 58 16.18 27.27 -21.59
CA SER A 58 17.37 27.11 -22.43
C SER A 58 18.35 28.26 -22.27
N PRO A 59 19.67 28.05 -22.47
CA PRO A 59 20.66 29.09 -22.28
C PRO A 59 20.44 30.34 -23.19
N ASP A 60 19.85 30.17 -24.35
CA ASP A 60 19.50 31.26 -25.26
C ASP A 60 18.18 32.00 -24.87
N GLY A 61 17.48 31.52 -23.82
CA GLY A 61 16.25 32.10 -23.32
C GLY A 61 15.00 31.88 -24.16
N ARG A 62 15.05 31.04 -25.20
CA ARG A 62 13.98 30.90 -26.20
C ARG A 62 13.06 29.69 -25.97
N THR A 63 13.52 28.68 -25.27
CA THR A 63 12.79 27.42 -25.05
C THR A 63 12.67 27.12 -23.56
N LEU A 64 11.48 26.73 -23.14
CA LEU A 64 11.25 26.17 -21.80
C LEU A 64 11.22 24.64 -21.89
N ALA A 65 11.71 23.99 -20.85
CA ALA A 65 11.43 22.59 -20.55
C ALA A 65 10.61 22.52 -19.27
N ILE A 66 9.52 21.73 -19.27
CA ILE A 66 8.68 21.52 -18.10
C ILE A 66 8.53 20.02 -17.85
N ASP A 67 8.33 19.60 -16.60
CA ASP A 67 7.81 18.27 -16.33
C ASP A 67 6.29 18.33 -16.12
N LEU A 68 5.56 17.52 -16.85
CA LEU A 68 4.12 17.40 -16.75
C LEU A 68 3.71 15.92 -16.83
N GLN A 69 3.06 15.44 -15.77
CA GLN A 69 2.49 14.10 -15.70
C GLN A 69 3.45 12.99 -16.18
N GLY A 70 4.69 12.96 -15.61
CA GLY A 70 5.67 11.92 -15.88
C GLY A 70 6.52 12.09 -17.14
N GLY A 71 6.38 13.16 -17.87
CA GLY A 71 7.18 13.47 -19.05
C GLY A 71 7.84 14.81 -18.99
N ILE A 72 9.00 14.96 -19.70
CA ILE A 72 9.58 16.26 -20.00
C ILE A 72 9.01 16.76 -21.34
N TRP A 73 8.61 18.03 -21.35
CA TRP A 73 8.01 18.70 -22.49
C TRP A 73 8.78 19.98 -22.81
N THR A 74 8.90 20.34 -24.07
CA THR A 74 9.49 21.60 -24.50
C THR A 74 8.43 22.50 -25.15
N LEU A 75 8.58 23.82 -24.97
CA LEU A 75 7.69 24.84 -25.56
C LEU A 75 8.46 26.17 -25.72
N PRO A 76 7.98 27.11 -26.59
CA PRO A 76 8.57 28.45 -26.69
C PRO A 76 8.50 29.21 -25.35
N ALA A 77 9.53 30.02 -25.03
CA ALA A 77 9.60 30.77 -23.75
C ALA A 77 8.51 31.85 -23.60
N ASP A 78 7.86 32.24 -24.69
CA ASP A 78 6.72 33.15 -24.65
C ASP A 78 5.36 32.45 -24.62
N GLY A 79 5.36 31.10 -24.56
CA GLY A 79 4.17 30.26 -24.48
C GLY A 79 3.82 29.58 -25.82
N GLY A 80 2.82 28.69 -25.78
CA GLY A 80 2.38 27.93 -26.93
C GLY A 80 2.22 26.45 -26.67
N THR A 81 2.26 25.63 -27.72
CA THR A 81 2.09 24.20 -27.64
C THR A 81 3.35 23.53 -27.08
N ALA A 82 3.18 22.76 -26.03
CA ALA A 82 4.21 21.92 -25.46
C ALA A 82 4.30 20.59 -26.21
N THR A 83 5.52 20.14 -26.50
CA THR A 83 5.82 18.85 -27.15
C THR A 83 6.59 17.96 -26.18
N ARG A 84 6.10 16.74 -25.95
CA ARG A 84 6.80 15.76 -25.07
C ARG A 84 8.05 15.24 -25.76
N ILE A 85 9.17 15.27 -25.05
CA ILE A 85 10.48 14.83 -25.52
C ILE A 85 11.02 13.57 -24.82
N THR A 86 10.28 13.02 -23.86
CA THR A 86 10.66 11.78 -23.16
C THR A 86 9.60 10.69 -23.32
N ASP A 87 10.03 9.43 -23.11
CA ASP A 87 9.14 8.28 -23.04
C ASP A 87 8.13 8.44 -21.88
N VAL A 88 6.90 7.98 -22.08
CA VAL A 88 5.81 8.05 -21.10
C VAL A 88 6.09 7.18 -19.86
N PHE A 89 6.89 6.11 -20.00
CA PHE A 89 7.22 5.16 -18.94
C PHE A 89 8.54 5.48 -18.22
N ASN A 90 8.98 6.72 -18.26
CA ASN A 90 10.23 7.13 -17.60
C ASN A 90 10.01 7.93 -16.31
N ASP A 91 8.78 8.31 -16.00
CA ASP A 91 8.45 9.23 -14.88
C ASP A 91 9.48 10.37 -14.76
N ALA A 92 9.73 11.03 -15.89
CA ALA A 92 10.77 12.04 -16.04
C ALA A 92 10.40 13.34 -15.33
N ARG A 93 11.34 13.89 -14.52
CA ARG A 93 11.10 15.01 -13.60
C ARG A 93 12.24 16.00 -13.55
N GLN A 94 11.90 17.25 -13.23
CA GLN A 94 12.79 18.37 -12.95
C GLN A 94 13.89 18.54 -14.00
N PRO A 95 13.56 19.04 -15.20
CA PRO A 95 14.51 19.26 -16.27
C PRO A 95 15.59 20.29 -15.89
N ALA A 96 16.77 20.11 -16.42
CA ALA A 96 17.89 21.04 -16.32
C ALA A 96 18.66 21.09 -17.64
N TRP A 97 18.70 22.27 -18.29
CA TRP A 97 19.41 22.47 -19.54
C TRP A 97 20.93 22.43 -19.33
N SER A 98 21.65 21.79 -20.25
CA SER A 98 23.10 21.94 -20.35
C SER A 98 23.44 23.36 -20.78
N PRO A 99 24.58 23.94 -20.33
CA PRO A 99 24.95 25.32 -20.68
C PRO A 99 25.14 25.59 -22.19
N ASP A 100 25.45 24.56 -22.98
CA ASP A 100 25.55 24.63 -24.42
C ASP A 100 24.19 24.50 -25.16
N GLY A 101 23.10 24.21 -24.39
CA GLY A 101 21.75 24.06 -24.92
C GLY A 101 21.49 22.77 -25.71
N THR A 102 22.46 21.84 -25.75
CA THR A 102 22.35 20.61 -26.56
C THR A 102 21.59 19.49 -25.88
N ARG A 103 21.46 19.52 -24.54
CA ARG A 103 20.80 18.48 -23.74
C ARG A 103 19.93 19.04 -22.63
N VAL A 104 18.94 18.26 -22.24
CA VAL A 104 18.13 18.45 -21.04
C VAL A 104 18.35 17.25 -20.13
N ALA A 105 19.02 17.46 -18.99
CA ALA A 105 19.11 16.45 -17.94
C ALA A 105 17.82 16.41 -17.11
N PHE A 106 17.47 15.24 -16.58
CA PHE A 106 16.31 15.03 -15.72
C PHE A 106 16.54 13.78 -14.86
N PHE A 107 15.75 13.55 -13.84
CA PHE A 107 15.73 12.25 -13.19
C PHE A 107 14.50 11.47 -13.63
N GLY A 108 14.68 10.16 -13.82
CA GLY A 108 13.64 9.27 -14.35
C GLY A 108 13.60 7.94 -13.61
N TYR A 109 12.38 7.38 -13.48
CA TYR A 109 12.12 6.11 -12.80
C TYR A 109 11.72 5.03 -13.80
N ARG A 110 12.70 4.34 -14.39
CA ARG A 110 12.42 3.32 -15.40
C ARG A 110 12.65 1.90 -14.90
N ASP A 111 13.75 1.68 -14.20
CA ASP A 111 14.25 0.35 -13.88
C ASP A 111 14.12 -0.02 -12.39
N GLY A 112 13.33 0.75 -11.64
CA GLY A 112 13.04 0.50 -10.22
C GLY A 112 13.84 1.36 -9.24
N GLY A 113 14.64 2.31 -9.74
CA GLY A 113 15.30 3.40 -9.04
C GLY A 113 15.19 4.69 -9.85
N TYR A 114 15.40 5.83 -9.21
CA TYR A 114 15.59 7.06 -9.91
C TYR A 114 17.06 7.18 -10.33
N ASP A 115 17.28 7.40 -11.61
CA ASP A 115 18.57 7.67 -12.19
C ASP A 115 18.57 9.03 -12.90
N LEU A 116 19.76 9.61 -13.11
CA LEU A 116 19.91 10.75 -13.99
C LEU A 116 19.89 10.29 -15.45
N TRP A 117 19.21 11.07 -16.26
CA TRP A 117 19.07 10.89 -17.70
C TRP A 117 19.33 12.21 -18.40
N ALA A 118 19.68 12.15 -19.67
CA ALA A 118 19.70 13.32 -20.56
C ALA A 118 19.04 12.99 -21.90
N VAL A 119 18.42 13.98 -22.51
CA VAL A 119 17.78 13.88 -23.83
C VAL A 119 18.08 15.15 -24.64
N THR A 120 18.12 15.04 -25.96
CA THR A 120 18.20 16.23 -26.83
C THR A 120 16.85 16.96 -26.87
N PRO A 121 16.81 18.29 -27.16
CA PRO A 121 15.57 19.05 -27.15
C PRO A 121 14.51 18.59 -28.15
N ASP A 122 14.88 17.84 -29.17
CA ASP A 122 13.99 17.22 -30.16
C ASP A 122 13.45 15.83 -29.72
N GLY A 123 13.84 15.36 -28.54
CA GLY A 123 13.41 14.05 -28.00
C GLY A 123 14.29 12.87 -28.46
N SER A 124 15.29 13.10 -29.31
CA SER A 124 16.23 12.05 -29.71
C SER A 124 17.35 11.86 -28.66
N GLY A 125 18.17 10.80 -28.82
CA GLY A 125 19.40 10.63 -28.05
C GLY A 125 19.19 10.52 -26.54
N GLN A 126 18.08 9.96 -26.05
CA GLN A 126 17.87 9.74 -24.63
C GLN A 126 18.92 8.78 -24.07
N GLN A 127 19.61 9.20 -23.03
CA GLN A 127 20.74 8.49 -22.44
C GLN A 127 20.63 8.46 -20.91
N LYS A 128 20.82 7.29 -20.30
CA LYS A 128 20.99 7.13 -18.86
C LYS A 128 22.41 7.58 -18.47
N LEU A 129 22.53 8.34 -17.39
CA LEU A 129 23.80 8.93 -16.91
C LEU A 129 24.32 8.27 -15.63
N THR A 130 23.41 7.76 -14.78
CA THR A 130 23.79 7.08 -13.53
C THR A 130 23.14 5.73 -13.43
N TRP A 131 23.67 4.86 -12.56
CA TRP A 131 23.23 3.47 -12.41
C TRP A 131 23.36 3.02 -10.95
N GLY A 132 22.69 1.93 -10.64
CA GLY A 132 22.79 1.26 -9.35
C GLY A 132 21.44 1.14 -8.64
N PRO A 133 21.43 0.54 -7.44
CA PRO A 133 20.21 0.36 -6.64
C PRO A 133 19.83 1.61 -5.84
N TYR A 134 20.30 2.78 -6.26
CA TYR A 134 20.17 4.08 -5.60
C TYR A 134 19.12 4.94 -6.28
N ASP A 135 18.69 5.99 -5.59
CA ASP A 135 17.89 7.06 -6.17
C ASP A 135 18.74 8.31 -6.35
N ASP A 136 19.03 8.66 -7.60
CA ASP A 136 19.74 9.87 -8.02
C ASP A 136 18.71 10.88 -8.54
N ARG A 137 18.64 12.09 -7.95
CA ARG A 137 17.57 13.06 -8.17
C ARG A 137 18.09 14.47 -8.36
N GLU A 138 17.26 15.36 -8.94
CA GLU A 138 17.40 16.81 -8.87
C GLU A 138 18.68 17.33 -9.54
N PRO A 139 18.94 16.99 -10.82
CA PRO A 139 20.19 17.37 -11.50
C PRO A 139 20.35 18.87 -11.62
N ALA A 140 21.60 19.34 -11.51
CA ALA A 140 22.02 20.71 -11.76
C ALA A 140 23.36 20.74 -12.49
N TRP A 141 23.39 21.30 -13.70
CA TRP A 141 24.62 21.49 -14.44
C TRP A 141 25.50 22.59 -13.83
N SER A 142 26.81 22.39 -13.82
CA SER A 142 27.79 23.48 -13.64
C SER A 142 27.74 24.41 -14.84
N HIS A 143 28.13 25.70 -14.66
CA HIS A 143 28.07 26.68 -15.73
C HIS A 143 29.11 26.41 -16.84
N ASP A 144 30.22 25.72 -16.50
CA ASP A 144 31.22 25.25 -17.47
C ASP A 144 30.76 23.99 -18.25
N GLY A 145 29.61 23.39 -17.89
CA GLY A 145 29.09 22.17 -18.52
C GLY A 145 29.85 20.89 -18.22
N ALA A 146 30.94 20.96 -17.42
CA ALA A 146 31.77 19.81 -17.14
C ALA A 146 31.21 18.86 -16.09
N ARG A 147 30.27 19.32 -15.25
CA ARG A 147 29.76 18.55 -14.08
C ARG A 147 28.24 18.67 -13.92
N ILE A 148 27.68 17.64 -13.30
CA ILE A 148 26.29 17.64 -12.82
C ILE A 148 26.27 17.37 -11.31
N ALA A 149 25.73 18.30 -10.53
CA ALA A 149 25.41 18.07 -9.12
C ALA A 149 24.01 17.43 -8.99
N PHE A 150 23.85 16.55 -8.02
CA PHE A 150 22.57 15.86 -7.77
C PHE A 150 22.47 15.39 -6.32
N SER A 151 21.27 15.08 -5.87
CA SER A 151 21.05 14.41 -4.58
C SER A 151 20.96 12.90 -4.77
N SER A 152 21.61 12.15 -3.87
CA SER A 152 21.60 10.69 -3.94
C SER A 152 21.64 10.04 -2.56
N ASP A 153 20.97 8.90 -2.43
CA ASP A 153 21.04 8.02 -1.26
C ASP A 153 22.13 6.95 -1.38
N ARG A 154 23.12 7.16 -2.25
CA ARG A 154 24.31 6.32 -2.36
C ARG A 154 25.09 6.30 -1.06
N GLY A 155 25.43 5.11 -0.57
CA GLY A 155 26.18 4.95 0.67
C GLY A 155 25.95 3.57 1.31
N ASP A 156 26.00 3.50 2.64
CA ASP A 156 25.73 2.27 3.37
C ASP A 156 24.23 1.88 3.26
N PRO A 157 23.90 0.71 2.71
CA PRO A 157 22.51 0.27 2.58
C PRO A 157 21.78 0.07 3.91
N LEU A 158 22.49 0.13 5.04
CA LEU A 158 21.91 0.00 6.38
C LEU A 158 21.77 1.33 7.13
N GLY A 159 22.09 2.47 6.53
CA GLY A 159 22.06 3.75 7.22
C GLY A 159 22.30 4.98 6.38
N SER A 160 22.18 4.90 5.05
CA SER A 160 22.40 6.06 4.18
C SER A 160 21.26 7.07 4.28
N SER A 161 21.58 8.31 3.97
CA SER A 161 20.63 9.41 3.76
C SER A 161 20.99 10.12 2.45
N TYR A 162 20.08 10.97 1.94
CA TYR A 162 20.38 11.76 0.76
C TYR A 162 21.47 12.77 1.04
N ASN A 163 22.49 12.78 0.18
CA ASN A 163 23.61 13.70 0.21
C ASN A 163 23.84 14.32 -1.18
N ILE A 164 24.63 15.38 -1.23
CA ILE A 164 25.01 16.03 -2.49
C ILE A 164 26.20 15.30 -3.11
N TRP A 165 26.01 14.91 -4.36
CA TRP A 165 26.99 14.24 -5.21
C TRP A 165 27.27 15.09 -6.45
N VAL A 166 28.43 14.87 -7.06
CA VAL A 166 28.83 15.47 -8.34
C VAL A 166 29.31 14.38 -9.27
N MET A 167 28.83 14.44 -10.51
CA MET A 167 29.26 13.61 -11.62
C MET A 167 30.12 14.45 -12.56
N ASP A 168 31.27 13.95 -12.95
CA ASP A 168 32.03 14.46 -14.11
C ASP A 168 31.37 13.95 -15.39
N VAL A 169 30.97 14.84 -16.28
CA VAL A 169 30.18 14.50 -17.48
C VAL A 169 31.00 13.72 -18.50
N GLN A 170 32.29 13.95 -18.59
CA GLN A 170 33.17 13.30 -19.57
C GLN A 170 33.55 11.88 -19.12
N SER A 171 33.99 11.73 -17.88
CA SER A 171 34.44 10.42 -17.34
C SER A 171 33.32 9.59 -16.80
N GLY A 172 32.22 10.23 -16.30
CA GLY A 172 31.14 9.61 -15.56
C GLY A 172 31.49 9.30 -14.09
N ASP A 173 32.63 9.80 -13.60
CA ASP A 173 33.06 9.59 -12.23
C ASP A 173 32.15 10.31 -11.25
N LEU A 174 31.79 9.63 -10.16
CA LEU A 174 30.94 10.15 -9.11
C LEU A 174 31.74 10.50 -7.87
N ARG A 175 31.44 11.65 -7.27
CA ARG A 175 32.08 12.09 -6.03
C ARG A 175 31.03 12.62 -5.04
N GLN A 176 31.03 12.07 -3.85
CA GLN A 176 30.24 12.58 -2.73
C GLN A 176 30.83 13.87 -2.19
N LEU A 177 30.02 14.89 -1.97
CA LEU A 177 30.45 16.17 -1.40
C LEU A 177 30.00 16.35 0.04
N THR A 178 28.82 15.94 0.41
CA THR A 178 28.31 16.01 1.79
C THR A 178 28.15 14.62 2.37
N THR A 179 28.34 14.48 3.69
CA THR A 179 28.31 13.19 4.40
C THR A 179 27.53 13.25 5.70
N HIS A 180 26.76 14.32 5.89
CA HIS A 180 25.97 14.49 7.11
C HIS A 180 24.80 13.48 7.13
N PRO A 181 24.43 12.94 8.30
CA PRO A 181 23.29 11.99 8.38
C PRO A 181 21.90 12.63 8.14
N ALA A 182 21.80 13.97 8.13
CA ALA A 182 20.58 14.66 7.72
C ALA A 182 20.48 14.70 6.18
N GLU A 183 19.26 14.91 5.68
CA GLU A 183 18.96 15.02 4.26
C GLU A 183 19.51 16.31 3.66
N ASP A 184 20.32 16.18 2.62
CA ASP A 184 20.82 17.27 1.77
C ASP A 184 20.27 17.09 0.35
N SER A 185 19.59 18.10 -0.22
CA SER A 185 18.85 17.96 -1.49
C SER A 185 18.78 19.27 -2.29
N MET A 186 18.28 19.18 -3.53
CA MET A 186 18.06 20.34 -4.41
C MET A 186 19.31 21.19 -4.65
N PRO A 187 20.42 20.61 -5.19
CA PRO A 187 21.66 21.34 -5.40
C PRO A 187 21.52 22.46 -6.45
N SER A 188 22.26 23.56 -6.26
CA SER A 188 22.40 24.67 -7.19
C SER A 188 23.81 25.26 -7.17
N TRP A 189 24.47 25.35 -8.33
CA TRP A 189 25.81 25.86 -8.45
C TRP A 189 25.91 27.38 -8.21
N SER A 190 27.01 27.81 -7.57
CA SER A 190 27.38 29.21 -7.54
C SER A 190 27.82 29.69 -8.94
N PRO A 191 27.71 31.00 -9.26
CA PRO A 191 28.05 31.52 -10.59
C PRO A 191 29.48 31.26 -11.05
N ASP A 192 30.40 30.99 -10.13
CA ASP A 192 31.80 30.69 -10.39
C ASP A 192 32.16 29.21 -10.30
N ASP A 193 31.13 28.34 -10.18
CA ASP A 193 31.23 26.87 -10.05
C ASP A 193 32.12 26.37 -8.90
N ARG A 194 32.38 27.21 -7.88
CA ARG A 194 33.17 26.84 -6.71
C ARG A 194 32.38 26.28 -5.55
N GLU A 195 31.13 26.61 -5.45
CA GLU A 195 30.23 26.15 -4.37
C GLU A 195 28.90 25.61 -4.94
N ILE A 196 28.27 24.73 -4.15
CA ILE A 196 26.92 24.24 -4.42
C ILE A 196 26.06 24.58 -3.21
N ALA A 197 25.00 25.35 -3.41
CA ALA A 197 23.94 25.56 -2.41
C ALA A 197 22.94 24.39 -2.44
N PHE A 198 22.37 24.05 -1.29
CA PHE A 198 21.40 22.96 -1.14
C PHE A 198 20.48 23.18 0.04
N ALA A 199 19.32 22.54 0.04
CA ALA A 199 18.43 22.46 1.18
C ALA A 199 18.87 21.34 2.13
N SER A 200 18.82 21.59 3.44
CA SER A 200 19.25 20.63 4.47
C SER A 200 18.29 20.59 5.66
N THR A 201 18.14 19.39 6.24
CA THR A 201 17.35 19.16 7.46
C THR A 201 18.21 19.01 8.72
N ARG A 202 19.44 19.55 8.71
CA ARG A 202 20.40 19.46 9.82
C ARG A 202 19.85 20.12 11.08
N ASP A 203 20.19 19.56 12.24
CA ASP A 203 19.77 20.05 13.56
C ASP A 203 18.24 20.12 13.76
N ASN A 204 17.47 19.32 13.00
CA ASN A 204 15.99 19.38 12.91
C ASN A 204 15.47 20.75 12.42
N GLU A 205 16.34 21.56 11.79
CA GLU A 205 15.99 22.82 11.16
C GLU A 205 15.97 22.67 9.63
N GLN A 206 15.04 23.35 8.98
CA GLN A 206 15.03 23.49 7.53
C GLN A 206 15.89 24.71 7.17
N SER A 207 16.98 24.50 6.43
CA SER A 207 17.97 25.56 6.18
C SER A 207 18.64 25.41 4.83
N VAL A 208 19.23 26.52 4.36
CA VAL A 208 20.05 26.54 3.14
C VAL A 208 21.53 26.50 3.53
N TRP A 209 22.25 25.57 2.93
CA TRP A 209 23.70 25.38 3.11
C TRP A 209 24.42 25.51 1.78
N ALA A 210 25.74 25.70 1.84
CA ALA A 210 26.62 25.58 0.69
C ALA A 210 27.83 24.73 1.03
N VAL A 211 28.31 23.98 0.05
CA VAL A 211 29.57 23.19 0.10
C VAL A 211 30.54 23.66 -0.97
N ASN A 212 31.80 23.87 -0.59
CA ASN A 212 32.86 24.17 -1.55
C ASN A 212 33.26 22.88 -2.26
N VAL A 213 33.21 22.89 -3.59
CA VAL A 213 33.39 21.69 -4.43
C VAL A 213 34.80 21.11 -4.33
N THR A 214 35.83 21.95 -4.12
CA THR A 214 37.24 21.52 -4.05
C THR A 214 37.61 21.05 -2.65
N THR A 215 37.21 21.82 -1.62
CA THR A 215 37.71 21.61 -0.25
C THR A 215 36.75 20.77 0.61
N GLY A 216 35.47 20.59 0.18
CA GLY A 216 34.42 19.97 0.96
C GLY A 216 33.95 20.81 2.17
N ARG A 217 34.47 22.07 2.32
CA ARG A 217 34.07 22.92 3.43
C ARG A 217 32.61 23.37 3.26
N GLU A 218 31.82 23.14 4.30
CA GLU A 218 30.42 23.51 4.34
C GLU A 218 30.18 24.78 5.16
N ARG A 219 29.14 25.53 4.81
CA ARG A 219 28.68 26.70 5.55
C ARG A 219 27.16 26.87 5.46
N LYS A 220 26.54 27.31 6.54
CA LYS A 220 25.13 27.69 6.55
C LYS A 220 24.97 29.07 5.88
N ILE A 221 24.01 29.16 4.96
CA ILE A 221 23.68 30.40 4.25
C ILE A 221 22.51 31.12 4.94
N SER A 222 21.42 30.39 5.21
CA SER A 222 20.21 30.96 5.76
C SER A 222 19.48 29.94 6.60
N THR A 223 18.82 30.41 7.66
CA THR A 223 17.77 29.68 8.37
C THR A 223 16.44 30.28 7.94
N ALA A 224 15.53 29.46 7.43
CA ALA A 224 14.17 29.89 7.10
C ALA A 224 13.21 29.48 8.22
N GLU A 225 12.22 30.32 8.48
CA GLU A 225 11.07 29.87 9.23
C GLU A 225 10.20 29.01 8.31
N GLY A 226 9.98 27.73 8.67
CA GLY A 226 9.22 26.77 7.88
C GLY A 226 10.11 25.83 7.05
N ARG A 227 9.47 25.03 6.19
CA ARG A 227 10.14 24.05 5.36
C ARG A 227 10.76 24.72 4.13
N VAL A 228 12.03 24.40 3.83
CA VAL A 228 12.75 24.80 2.61
C VAL A 228 12.83 23.60 1.68
N ASP A 229 12.34 23.75 0.44
CA ASP A 229 12.31 22.61 -0.51
C ASP A 229 13.18 22.80 -1.75
N ALA A 230 13.43 24.02 -2.19
CA ALA A 230 14.19 24.28 -3.41
C ALA A 230 15.11 25.47 -3.24
N VAL A 231 16.30 25.40 -3.82
CA VAL A 231 17.32 26.45 -3.75
C VAL A 231 17.79 26.77 -5.16
N SER A 232 17.98 28.05 -5.48
CA SER A 232 18.52 28.51 -6.75
C SER A 232 19.50 29.67 -6.54
N TRP A 233 20.75 29.48 -6.94
CA TRP A 233 21.80 30.50 -6.90
C TRP A 233 21.76 31.30 -8.20
N GLY A 234 21.59 32.60 -8.10
CA GLY A 234 21.47 33.48 -9.25
C GLY A 234 22.82 34.07 -9.71
N PRO A 235 22.85 34.56 -10.97
CA PRO A 235 24.11 35.07 -11.60
C PRO A 235 24.69 36.30 -10.91
N GLY A 236 23.91 37.02 -10.09
CA GLY A 236 24.40 38.13 -9.26
C GLY A 236 24.87 37.70 -7.86
N GLY A 237 24.99 36.40 -7.57
CA GLY A 237 25.39 35.88 -6.28
C GLY A 237 24.26 35.80 -5.24
N GLN A 238 23.06 36.23 -5.58
CA GLN A 238 21.89 36.12 -4.74
C GLN A 238 21.31 34.71 -4.77
N ILE A 239 20.68 34.27 -3.66
CA ILE A 239 20.02 32.98 -3.55
C ILE A 239 18.52 33.19 -3.32
N VAL A 240 17.70 32.56 -4.17
CA VAL A 240 16.26 32.42 -3.98
C VAL A 240 15.96 30.98 -3.55
N TYR A 241 15.01 30.81 -2.64
CA TYR A 241 14.57 29.51 -2.20
C TYR A 241 13.06 29.48 -1.96
N HIS A 242 12.48 28.28 -2.07
CA HIS A 242 11.09 28.04 -1.78
C HIS A 242 10.87 27.76 -0.30
N THR A 243 9.79 28.32 0.29
CA THR A 243 9.40 28.05 1.68
C THR A 243 7.92 27.71 1.79
N ILE A 244 7.60 26.83 2.77
CA ILE A 244 6.22 26.52 3.17
C ILE A 244 6.05 26.84 4.64
N ARG A 245 5.02 27.65 4.95
CA ARG A 245 4.62 28.01 6.32
C ARG A 245 3.12 27.81 6.47
N GLY A 246 2.71 26.73 7.13
CA GLY A 246 1.30 26.40 7.27
C GLY A 246 0.59 26.24 5.93
N GLN A 247 -0.31 27.15 5.61
CA GLN A 247 -1.07 27.18 4.34
C GLN A 247 -0.51 28.17 3.32
N THR A 248 0.72 28.63 3.47
CA THR A 248 1.37 29.53 2.53
C THR A 248 2.61 28.91 1.94
N SER A 249 2.80 29.12 0.64
CA SER A 249 3.93 28.66 -0.15
C SER A 249 4.51 29.89 -0.85
N ALA A 250 5.84 30.13 -0.75
CA ALA A 250 6.44 31.36 -1.26
C ALA A 250 7.87 31.15 -1.77
N LEU A 251 8.33 32.05 -2.65
CA LEU A 251 9.73 32.27 -2.94
C LEU A 251 10.29 33.39 -2.06
N GLU A 252 11.46 33.16 -1.49
CA GLU A 252 12.19 34.14 -0.66
C GLU A 252 13.56 34.47 -1.27
N LEU A 253 13.89 35.74 -1.25
CA LEU A 253 15.19 36.27 -1.71
C LEU A 253 15.77 37.16 -0.60
N GLY A 254 16.87 36.74 0.03
CA GLY A 254 17.52 37.49 1.09
C GLY A 254 16.60 37.80 2.28
N GLY A 255 15.71 36.88 2.66
CA GLY A 255 14.70 37.02 3.72
C GLY A 255 13.47 37.84 3.33
N ARG A 256 13.36 38.30 2.08
CA ARG A 256 12.19 39.00 1.56
C ARG A 256 11.35 38.04 0.71
N VAL A 257 10.05 37.94 1.01
CA VAL A 257 9.09 37.21 0.19
C VAL A 257 8.88 37.91 -1.15
N LEU A 258 9.05 37.18 -2.24
CA LEU A 258 8.86 37.67 -3.62
C LEU A 258 7.44 37.43 -4.14
N THR A 259 6.79 36.36 -3.71
CA THR A 259 5.47 35.94 -4.19
C THR A 259 4.39 36.35 -3.20
N GLY A 260 3.15 36.50 -3.69
CA GLY A 260 1.99 36.84 -2.86
C GLY A 260 1.27 35.60 -2.30
N SER A 261 -0.03 35.50 -2.54
CA SER A 261 -0.89 34.37 -2.14
C SER A 261 -0.88 33.20 -3.12
N GLU A 262 0.14 33.13 -3.97
CA GLU A 262 0.30 32.08 -4.98
C GLU A 262 0.60 30.72 -4.33
N ASN A 263 0.11 29.64 -4.91
CA ASN A 263 0.52 28.30 -4.58
C ASN A 263 1.80 27.96 -5.37
N VAL A 264 2.95 28.41 -4.87
CA VAL A 264 4.26 28.15 -5.50
C VAL A 264 4.61 26.68 -5.36
N PHE A 265 5.07 26.05 -6.45
CA PHE A 265 5.49 24.64 -6.40
C PHE A 265 6.94 24.52 -5.88
N PRO A 266 7.26 23.42 -5.15
CA PRO A 266 8.52 23.27 -4.44
C PRO A 266 9.68 22.83 -5.35
N PHE A 267 9.83 23.52 -6.49
CA PHE A 267 10.87 23.22 -7.47
C PHE A 267 11.78 24.40 -7.68
N ARG A 268 12.99 24.12 -8.16
CA ARG A 268 14.03 25.13 -8.36
C ARG A 268 13.55 26.24 -9.31
N PRO A 269 13.50 27.51 -8.86
CA PRO A 269 13.32 28.64 -9.77
C PRO A 269 14.55 28.80 -10.67
N VAL A 270 14.36 29.26 -11.89
CA VAL A 270 15.44 29.37 -12.88
C VAL A 270 15.68 30.83 -13.26
N TRP A 271 16.88 31.32 -13.02
CA TRP A 271 17.30 32.67 -13.35
C TRP A 271 17.56 32.81 -14.84
N ILE A 272 17.09 33.92 -15.44
CA ILE A 272 17.40 34.36 -16.80
C ILE A 272 18.22 35.63 -16.85
N SER A 273 18.27 36.36 -15.74
CA SER A 273 19.12 37.52 -15.53
C SER A 273 19.30 37.75 -14.01
N PRO A 274 20.17 38.68 -13.58
CA PRO A 274 20.25 39.02 -12.15
C PRO A 274 18.97 39.53 -11.51
N THR A 275 17.95 39.88 -12.31
CA THR A 275 16.70 40.51 -11.85
C THR A 275 15.43 39.78 -12.29
N GLU A 276 15.51 38.71 -13.05
CA GLU A 276 14.36 37.94 -13.52
C GLU A 276 14.55 36.44 -13.40
N LEU A 277 13.46 35.75 -13.08
CA LEU A 277 13.44 34.30 -12.94
C LEU A 277 12.11 33.70 -13.44
N PHE A 278 12.17 32.41 -13.84
CA PHE A 278 11.01 31.57 -14.07
C PHE A 278 10.75 30.67 -12.85
N TYR A 279 9.50 30.37 -12.58
CA TYR A 279 9.03 29.42 -11.57
C TYR A 279 7.62 28.96 -11.93
N THR A 280 7.06 28.03 -11.15
CA THR A 280 5.70 27.52 -11.36
C THR A 280 4.86 27.77 -10.12
N SER A 281 3.63 28.21 -10.33
CA SER A 281 2.62 28.45 -9.30
C SER A 281 1.22 28.35 -9.87
N ASP A 282 0.25 27.95 -9.05
CA ASP A 282 -1.18 27.89 -9.42
C ASP A 282 -1.44 27.17 -10.76
N GLY A 283 -0.71 26.08 -11.02
CA GLY A 283 -0.80 25.31 -12.27
C GLY A 283 -0.15 25.98 -13.50
N LYS A 284 0.44 27.16 -13.37
CA LYS A 284 0.95 27.99 -14.45
C LYS A 284 2.47 28.18 -14.38
N ILE A 285 3.06 28.49 -15.52
CA ILE A 285 4.45 28.97 -15.61
C ILE A 285 4.43 30.50 -15.41
N ARG A 286 5.34 30.98 -14.56
CA ARG A 286 5.49 32.42 -14.23
C ARG A 286 6.89 32.92 -14.60
N ARG A 287 6.98 34.07 -15.19
CA ARG A 287 8.21 34.87 -15.32
C ARG A 287 8.08 36.10 -14.45
N ARG A 288 9.00 36.26 -13.47
CA ARG A 288 8.92 37.29 -12.42
C ARG A 288 10.19 38.12 -12.33
N SER A 289 10.03 39.42 -12.17
CA SER A 289 11.09 40.31 -11.73
C SER A 289 11.33 40.21 -10.22
N THR A 290 12.57 40.33 -9.79
CA THR A 290 12.90 40.45 -8.34
C THR A 290 12.28 41.70 -7.67
N THR A 291 11.76 42.66 -8.43
CA THR A 291 11.00 43.81 -7.92
C THR A 291 9.51 43.50 -7.69
N GLY A 292 9.03 42.30 -8.11
CA GLY A 292 7.69 41.79 -7.81
C GLY A 292 6.74 41.67 -8.99
N ALA A 293 6.97 42.38 -10.11
CA ALA A 293 6.14 42.25 -11.33
C ALA A 293 6.29 40.84 -11.94
N PHE A 294 5.21 40.22 -12.39
CA PHE A 294 5.25 38.93 -13.08
C PHE A 294 4.25 38.87 -14.25
N ARG A 295 4.53 37.96 -15.18
CA ARG A 295 3.61 37.55 -16.24
C ARG A 295 3.45 36.04 -16.25
N THR A 296 2.28 35.58 -16.69
CA THR A 296 1.98 34.18 -16.95
C THR A 296 2.43 33.81 -18.36
N ILE A 297 3.01 32.62 -18.49
CA ILE A 297 3.32 31.97 -19.76
C ILE A 297 2.27 30.90 -20.00
N GLU A 298 1.40 31.12 -20.94
CA GLU A 298 0.33 30.20 -21.29
C GLU A 298 0.89 29.04 -22.11
N PHE A 299 0.45 27.83 -21.83
CA PHE A 299 0.83 26.63 -22.60
C PHE A 299 -0.36 25.73 -22.86
N THR A 300 -0.20 24.86 -23.84
CA THR A 300 -1.13 23.79 -24.18
C THR A 300 -0.36 22.49 -24.29
N ALA A 301 -0.79 21.43 -23.60
CA ALA A 301 -0.22 20.09 -23.70
C ALA A 301 -1.32 19.06 -23.95
N THR A 302 -1.02 17.99 -24.70
CA THR A 302 -1.97 16.89 -24.96
C THR A 302 -1.53 15.63 -24.28
N LEU A 303 -2.35 15.14 -23.35
CA LEU A 303 -2.12 13.92 -22.57
C LEU A 303 -2.99 12.78 -23.14
N GLY A 304 -2.42 11.60 -23.30
CA GLY A 304 -3.18 10.40 -23.66
C GLY A 304 -3.87 9.79 -22.42
N VAL A 305 -5.11 9.36 -22.58
CA VAL A 305 -5.91 8.70 -21.54
C VAL A 305 -6.57 7.45 -22.11
N THR A 306 -6.47 6.32 -21.41
CA THR A 306 -7.09 5.06 -21.83
C THR A 306 -8.15 4.63 -20.82
N PRO A 307 -9.44 4.62 -21.15
CA PRO A 307 -10.49 4.04 -20.33
C PRO A 307 -10.30 2.52 -20.21
N ALA A 308 -10.57 1.95 -19.04
CA ALA A 308 -10.51 0.51 -18.84
C ALA A 308 -11.69 -0.19 -19.54
N ARG A 309 -11.39 -1.04 -20.52
CA ARG A 309 -12.38 -1.75 -21.36
C ARG A 309 -12.10 -3.25 -21.35
N TYR A 310 -12.81 -4.02 -20.51
CA TYR A 310 -12.69 -5.49 -20.44
C TYR A 310 -13.93 -6.09 -19.78
N THR A 311 -14.11 -7.40 -19.90
CA THR A 311 -15.19 -8.12 -19.23
C THR A 311 -14.78 -8.44 -17.78
N ARG A 312 -15.49 -7.88 -16.81
CA ARG A 312 -15.23 -8.11 -15.38
C ARG A 312 -15.72 -9.49 -14.95
N ARG A 313 -14.90 -10.16 -14.16
CA ARG A 313 -15.26 -11.41 -13.49
C ARG A 313 -16.31 -11.13 -12.41
N THR A 314 -17.38 -11.90 -12.42
CA THR A 314 -18.39 -11.89 -11.37
C THR A 314 -18.16 -13.05 -10.40
N ARG A 315 -18.53 -12.85 -9.12
CA ARG A 315 -18.52 -13.92 -8.11
C ARG A 315 -19.91 -14.51 -7.96
N ASP A 316 -19.95 -15.84 -7.76
CA ASP A 316 -21.17 -16.57 -7.47
C ASP A 316 -21.44 -16.59 -5.96
N PHE A 317 -22.54 -15.99 -5.51
CA PHE A 317 -22.98 -15.94 -4.13
C PHE A 317 -24.19 -16.86 -3.84
N ASP A 318 -24.66 -17.61 -4.82
CA ASP A 318 -25.86 -18.43 -4.73
C ASP A 318 -25.56 -19.92 -4.57
N SER A 319 -24.41 -20.38 -5.10
CA SER A 319 -24.04 -21.80 -5.05
C SER A 319 -23.65 -22.25 -3.65
N THR A 320 -24.14 -23.43 -3.26
CA THR A 320 -23.77 -24.15 -2.04
C THR A 320 -22.88 -25.36 -2.32
N GLU A 321 -22.34 -25.48 -3.52
CA GLU A 321 -21.39 -26.53 -3.86
C GLU A 321 -20.07 -26.36 -3.08
N PRO A 322 -19.42 -27.44 -2.65
CA PRO A 322 -18.13 -27.39 -1.98
C PRO A 322 -17.06 -26.71 -2.83
N ARG A 323 -16.32 -25.81 -2.24
CA ARG A 323 -15.19 -25.06 -2.85
C ARG A 323 -13.90 -25.43 -2.15
N LYS A 324 -12.79 -25.54 -2.91
CA LYS A 324 -11.45 -25.72 -2.34
C LYS A 324 -11.08 -24.51 -1.50
N ALA A 325 -10.59 -24.74 -0.28
CA ALA A 325 -9.98 -23.69 0.53
C ALA A 325 -8.59 -23.34 -0.02
N LEU A 326 -8.38 -22.08 -0.38
CA LEU A 326 -7.14 -21.52 -0.91
C LEU A 326 -6.40 -20.69 0.14
N GLY A 327 -7.15 -20.16 1.14
CA GLY A 327 -6.65 -19.34 2.23
C GLY A 327 -5.95 -20.16 3.32
N ILE A 328 -4.84 -20.81 2.98
CA ILE A 328 -4.05 -21.59 3.94
C ILE A 328 -3.01 -20.68 4.56
N VAL A 329 -3.16 -20.37 5.83
CA VAL A 329 -2.34 -19.38 6.54
C VAL A 329 -1.31 -20.07 7.43
N ARG A 330 -0.04 -19.69 7.29
CA ARG A 330 1.09 -20.15 8.09
C ARG A 330 1.18 -21.66 8.30
N PRO A 331 1.32 -22.45 7.23
CA PRO A 331 1.55 -23.88 7.38
C PRO A 331 2.91 -24.15 8.01
N VAL A 332 2.93 -24.93 9.09
CA VAL A 332 4.15 -25.28 9.84
C VAL A 332 4.26 -26.79 9.99
N VAL A 333 5.43 -27.33 9.68
CA VAL A 333 5.71 -28.77 9.82
C VAL A 333 6.11 -29.09 11.28
N SER A 334 5.66 -30.24 11.80
CA SER A 334 6.06 -30.71 13.13
C SER A 334 7.55 -31.05 13.18
N PRO A 335 8.20 -31.05 14.37
CA PRO A 335 9.63 -31.35 14.50
C PRO A 335 10.03 -32.73 13.95
N ASP A 336 9.20 -33.73 14.09
CA ASP A 336 9.42 -35.07 13.53
C ASP A 336 9.21 -35.14 12.00
N GLY A 337 8.69 -34.06 11.40
CA GLY A 337 8.39 -33.98 9.98
C GLY A 337 7.19 -34.79 9.53
N ALA A 338 6.35 -35.27 10.46
CA ALA A 338 5.24 -36.19 10.16
C ALA A 338 3.87 -35.51 10.04
N LYS A 339 3.72 -34.29 10.61
CA LYS A 339 2.46 -33.56 10.65
C LYS A 339 2.64 -32.11 10.16
N ILE A 340 1.53 -31.48 9.78
CA ILE A 340 1.45 -30.07 9.43
C ILE A 340 0.32 -29.45 10.23
N ALA A 341 0.53 -28.23 10.76
CA ALA A 341 -0.51 -27.38 11.30
C ALA A 341 -0.63 -26.13 10.44
N PHE A 342 -1.84 -25.58 10.28
CA PHE A 342 -2.14 -24.36 9.55
C PHE A 342 -3.47 -23.77 10.00
N ALA A 343 -3.70 -22.47 9.70
CA ALA A 343 -5.02 -21.86 9.87
C ALA A 343 -5.72 -21.80 8.50
N ALA A 344 -7.04 -22.00 8.49
CA ALA A 344 -7.90 -21.87 7.32
C ALA A 344 -9.36 -21.74 7.75
N VAL A 345 -10.17 -21.00 7.01
CA VAL A 345 -11.63 -20.85 7.21
C VAL A 345 -11.98 -20.58 8.69
N GLY A 346 -11.20 -19.71 9.35
CA GLY A 346 -11.43 -19.27 10.72
C GLY A 346 -10.80 -20.11 11.82
N ASP A 347 -10.34 -21.33 11.54
CA ASP A 347 -9.87 -22.31 12.53
C ASP A 347 -8.44 -22.81 12.30
N VAL A 348 -7.85 -23.41 13.30
CA VAL A 348 -6.58 -24.15 13.20
C VAL A 348 -6.84 -25.62 12.87
N TYR A 349 -6.09 -26.12 11.91
CA TYR A 349 -6.12 -27.50 11.44
C TYR A 349 -4.78 -28.20 11.67
N VAL A 350 -4.84 -29.53 11.87
CA VAL A 350 -3.68 -30.41 11.92
C VAL A 350 -3.93 -31.59 10.98
N MET A 351 -2.90 -32.00 10.23
CA MET A 351 -2.96 -33.19 9.38
C MET A 351 -1.63 -33.96 9.45
N SER A 352 -1.67 -35.28 9.36
CA SER A 352 -0.50 -36.07 9.03
C SER A 352 -0.13 -35.87 7.55
N LEU A 353 1.15 -35.96 7.19
CA LEU A 353 1.57 -35.91 5.79
C LEU A 353 0.83 -36.97 4.96
N GLY A 354 0.03 -36.54 3.96
CA GLY A 354 -0.81 -37.40 3.17
C GLY A 354 -2.14 -37.81 3.83
N GLY A 355 -2.44 -37.32 5.03
CA GLY A 355 -3.71 -37.53 5.73
C GLY A 355 -4.74 -36.45 5.43
N LYS A 356 -5.92 -36.53 6.07
CA LYS A 356 -6.96 -35.52 6.00
C LYS A 356 -6.75 -34.43 7.08
N PRO A 357 -7.05 -33.17 6.78
CA PRO A 357 -7.05 -32.10 7.77
C PRO A 357 -8.09 -32.37 8.88
N GLU A 358 -7.69 -32.21 10.12
CA GLU A 358 -8.55 -32.23 11.29
C GLU A 358 -8.63 -30.81 11.88
N ASN A 359 -9.85 -30.29 11.99
CA ASN A 359 -10.11 -29.02 12.65
C ASN A 359 -10.00 -29.21 14.17
N ILE A 360 -9.04 -28.52 14.81
CA ILE A 360 -8.76 -28.69 16.24
C ILE A 360 -9.36 -27.58 17.13
N THR A 361 -9.86 -26.49 16.56
CA THR A 361 -10.47 -25.39 17.33
C THR A 361 -11.99 -25.35 17.20
N ARG A 362 -12.50 -25.41 16.02
CA ARG A 362 -13.93 -25.60 15.65
C ARG A 362 -14.90 -24.70 16.42
N ASP A 363 -14.67 -23.40 16.37
CA ASP A 363 -15.54 -22.43 17.04
C ASP A 363 -15.80 -21.17 16.19
N ARG A 364 -16.36 -20.10 16.78
CA ARG A 364 -16.72 -18.86 16.10
C ARG A 364 -15.66 -17.75 16.22
N TYR A 365 -14.57 -18.05 16.86
CA TYR A 365 -13.50 -17.10 17.11
C TYR A 365 -12.50 -17.09 15.97
N LEU A 366 -11.59 -16.16 15.98
CA LEU A 366 -10.44 -16.16 15.08
C LEU A 366 -9.31 -16.96 15.73
N ASP A 367 -8.97 -18.08 15.12
CA ASP A 367 -7.83 -18.91 15.51
C ASP A 367 -6.78 -18.92 14.41
N THR A 368 -5.56 -18.47 14.72
CA THR A 368 -4.52 -18.26 13.71
C THR A 368 -3.11 -18.47 14.26
N ASP A 369 -2.11 -18.40 13.38
CA ASP A 369 -0.68 -18.41 13.68
C ASP A 369 -0.21 -19.63 14.51
N PRO A 370 -0.50 -20.89 14.11
CA PRO A 370 -0.06 -22.05 14.84
C PRO A 370 1.46 -22.23 14.81
N ALA A 371 2.04 -22.70 15.92
CA ALA A 371 3.45 -23.11 15.98
C ALA A 371 3.65 -24.33 16.92
N TRP A 372 4.37 -25.33 16.43
CA TRP A 372 4.66 -26.56 17.17
C TRP A 372 5.66 -26.35 18.31
N SER A 373 5.42 -26.99 19.45
CA SER A 373 6.44 -27.16 20.49
C SER A 373 7.59 -28.06 19.99
N PRO A 374 8.82 -27.89 20.49
CA PRO A 374 9.98 -28.69 20.03
C PRO A 374 9.82 -30.21 20.18
N ASP A 375 9.00 -30.65 21.12
CA ASP A 375 8.70 -32.07 21.36
C ASP A 375 7.51 -32.59 20.52
N GLY A 376 6.85 -31.69 19.72
CA GLY A 376 5.73 -32.05 18.87
C GLY A 376 4.42 -32.38 19.59
N ASN A 377 4.36 -32.22 20.94
CA ASN A 377 3.19 -32.58 21.74
C ASN A 377 2.16 -31.44 21.89
N GLN A 378 2.54 -30.20 21.56
CA GLN A 378 1.71 -29.02 21.75
C GLN A 378 1.78 -28.11 20.55
N ILE A 379 0.72 -27.30 20.36
CA ILE A 379 0.69 -26.17 19.43
C ILE A 379 0.32 -24.92 20.22
N VAL A 380 1.10 -23.83 20.07
CA VAL A 380 0.68 -22.49 20.45
C VAL A 380 0.00 -21.82 19.25
N TYR A 381 -1.06 -21.08 19.49
CA TYR A 381 -1.78 -20.31 18.48
C TYR A 381 -2.39 -19.04 19.08
N SER A 382 -2.76 -18.08 18.24
CA SER A 382 -3.45 -16.84 18.64
C SER A 382 -4.94 -17.02 18.49
N SER A 383 -5.73 -16.66 19.53
CA SER A 383 -7.20 -16.75 19.54
C SER A 383 -7.82 -15.63 20.33
N ASP A 384 -8.96 -15.10 19.87
CA ASP A 384 -9.74 -14.06 20.57
C ASP A 384 -10.86 -14.63 21.46
N ARG A 385 -10.92 -15.95 21.67
CA ARG A 385 -11.96 -16.63 22.47
C ARG A 385 -12.00 -16.22 23.96
N GLY A 386 -10.96 -15.57 24.43
CA GLY A 386 -10.83 -15.14 25.82
C GLY A 386 -11.40 -13.78 26.17
N GLY A 387 -12.05 -13.07 25.23
CA GLY A 387 -12.62 -11.74 25.51
C GLY A 387 -12.44 -10.69 24.44
N GLY A 388 -12.33 -11.09 23.17
CA GLY A 388 -12.35 -10.18 22.01
C GLY A 388 -10.98 -9.61 21.62
N LEU A 389 -9.91 -9.88 22.39
CA LEU A 389 -8.53 -9.62 22.02
C LEU A 389 -7.82 -10.92 21.73
N LEU A 390 -7.01 -10.96 20.68
CA LEU A 390 -6.12 -12.08 20.44
C LEU A 390 -5.22 -12.32 21.67
N GLN A 391 -5.15 -13.56 22.12
CA GLN A 391 -4.26 -14.01 23.18
C GLN A 391 -3.59 -15.30 22.73
N LEU A 392 -2.46 -15.66 23.32
CA LEU A 392 -1.83 -16.95 23.07
C LEU A 392 -2.57 -18.06 23.84
N TRP A 393 -2.88 -19.10 23.11
CA TRP A 393 -3.47 -20.34 23.61
C TRP A 393 -2.57 -21.52 23.25
N ILE A 394 -2.67 -22.59 23.98
CA ILE A 394 -1.93 -23.82 23.74
C ILE A 394 -2.91 -24.99 23.69
N ARG A 395 -2.82 -25.82 22.64
CA ARG A 395 -3.46 -27.14 22.55
C ARG A 395 -2.42 -28.19 22.95
N ASP A 396 -2.74 -29.01 23.96
CA ASP A 396 -1.97 -30.18 24.34
C ASP A 396 -2.58 -31.43 23.71
N PHE A 397 -1.84 -32.16 22.86
CA PHE A 397 -2.34 -33.33 22.14
C PHE A 397 -2.46 -34.59 23.00
N LYS A 398 -1.80 -34.63 24.18
CA LYS A 398 -1.90 -35.76 25.10
C LYS A 398 -3.20 -35.68 25.88
N THR A 399 -3.62 -34.49 26.25
CA THR A 399 -4.84 -34.30 27.06
C THR A 399 -6.04 -33.88 26.19
N GLY A 400 -5.79 -33.39 24.99
CA GLY A 400 -6.82 -32.79 24.10
C GLY A 400 -7.37 -31.45 24.58
N GLN A 401 -6.73 -30.81 25.57
CA GLN A 401 -7.24 -29.59 26.18
C GLN A 401 -6.53 -28.34 25.67
N ASP A 402 -7.29 -27.23 25.63
CA ASP A 402 -6.79 -25.89 25.38
C ASP A 402 -6.57 -25.13 26.70
N ARG A 403 -5.49 -24.35 26.75
CA ARG A 403 -5.18 -23.47 27.88
C ARG A 403 -4.72 -22.09 27.39
N GLN A 404 -5.33 -21.04 27.92
CA GLN A 404 -4.88 -19.67 27.67
C GLN A 404 -3.53 -19.40 28.36
N LEU A 405 -2.57 -18.83 27.62
CA LEU A 405 -1.23 -18.51 28.11
C LEU A 405 -1.08 -17.04 28.51
N THR A 406 -1.72 -16.13 27.78
CA THR A 406 -1.56 -14.68 28.00
C THR A 406 -2.90 -13.99 28.30
N ARG A 407 -2.82 -12.84 28.98
CA ARG A 407 -3.93 -11.92 29.24
C ARG A 407 -3.41 -10.50 29.14
N LEU A 408 -2.99 -10.12 27.92
CA LEU A 408 -2.38 -8.81 27.63
C LEU A 408 -3.46 -7.80 27.22
N THR A 409 -3.14 -6.52 27.34
CA THR A 409 -3.93 -5.43 26.78
C THR A 409 -3.58 -5.17 25.31
N THR A 410 -2.47 -5.72 24.83
CA THR A 410 -2.01 -5.80 23.44
C THR A 410 -2.34 -7.17 22.85
N GLN A 411 -2.14 -7.35 21.56
CA GLN A 411 -2.51 -8.58 20.86
C GLN A 411 -1.29 -9.37 20.39
N PRO A 412 -0.99 -10.51 21.05
CA PRO A 412 0.10 -11.38 20.66
C PRO A 412 -0.21 -12.15 19.39
N THR A 413 0.71 -12.08 18.42
CA THR A 413 0.67 -12.78 17.13
C THR A 413 2.05 -13.34 16.79
N SER A 414 2.12 -14.17 15.76
CA SER A 414 3.40 -14.70 15.22
C SER A 414 4.28 -15.37 16.26
N ALA A 415 3.67 -16.16 17.13
CA ALA A 415 4.37 -16.87 18.22
C ALA A 415 5.29 -17.98 17.68
N THR A 416 6.47 -18.15 18.30
CA THR A 416 7.38 -19.28 18.05
C THR A 416 8.05 -19.76 19.33
N TRP A 417 8.23 -21.08 19.44
CA TRP A 417 8.82 -21.74 20.62
C TRP A 417 10.35 -21.65 20.62
N SER A 418 10.92 -21.44 21.81
CA SER A 418 12.36 -21.65 22.02
C SER A 418 12.73 -23.15 21.88
N PRO A 419 13.99 -23.49 21.51
CA PRO A 419 14.41 -24.85 21.29
C PRO A 419 14.29 -25.75 22.53
N ASP A 420 14.35 -25.16 23.72
CA ASP A 420 14.21 -25.87 25.02
C ASP A 420 12.75 -26.08 25.45
N GLY A 421 11.76 -25.53 24.66
CA GLY A 421 10.34 -25.65 24.97
C GLY A 421 9.87 -24.86 26.20
N ARG A 422 10.70 -23.96 26.74
CA ARG A 422 10.37 -23.21 27.97
C ARG A 422 9.86 -21.80 27.71
N ARG A 423 10.15 -21.25 26.53
CA ARG A 423 9.81 -19.86 26.20
C ARG A 423 9.12 -19.79 24.85
N ILE A 424 8.33 -18.74 24.68
CA ILE A 424 7.69 -18.40 23.42
C ILE A 424 8.00 -16.94 23.14
N VAL A 425 8.57 -16.62 21.96
CA VAL A 425 8.67 -15.25 21.48
C VAL A 425 7.47 -14.94 20.61
N PHE A 426 6.96 -13.70 20.68
CA PHE A 426 5.79 -13.26 19.92
C PHE A 426 5.82 -11.75 19.70
N GLN A 427 5.07 -11.30 18.70
CA GLN A 427 4.84 -9.87 18.44
C GLN A 427 3.62 -9.38 19.21
N GLU A 428 3.71 -8.22 19.84
CA GLU A 428 2.56 -7.48 20.34
C GLU A 428 2.16 -6.42 19.31
N VAL A 429 0.96 -6.54 18.75
CA VAL A 429 0.49 -5.69 17.65
C VAL A 429 -0.76 -4.94 18.10
N ASP A 430 -0.77 -3.62 17.87
CA ASP A 430 -1.90 -2.73 18.07
C ASP A 430 -2.13 -1.90 16.80
N GLY A 431 -2.79 -2.49 15.81
CA GLY A 431 -3.09 -1.84 14.54
C GLY A 431 -1.98 -1.96 13.48
N MET A 432 -2.43 -2.01 12.24
CA MET A 432 -1.58 -2.24 11.06
C MET A 432 -0.50 -1.16 10.87
N TRP A 433 -0.82 0.08 11.19
CA TRP A 433 0.05 1.23 10.95
C TRP A 433 0.98 1.56 12.14
N ARG A 434 0.80 0.84 13.25
CA ARG A 434 1.58 1.07 14.46
C ARG A 434 2.85 0.21 14.48
N ARG A 435 3.77 0.58 15.34
CA ARG A 435 4.96 -0.23 15.60
C ARG A 435 4.58 -1.42 16.48
N ALA A 436 5.19 -2.57 16.23
CA ALA A 436 5.04 -3.76 17.05
C ALA A 436 6.11 -3.79 18.14
N ALA A 437 5.77 -4.35 19.30
CA ALA A 437 6.76 -4.76 20.29
C ALA A 437 7.08 -6.25 20.12
N LEU A 438 8.22 -6.69 20.65
CA LEU A 438 8.61 -8.09 20.69
C LEU A 438 8.75 -8.51 22.15
N SER A 439 8.08 -9.61 22.52
CA SER A 439 8.01 -10.10 23.89
C SER A 439 8.31 -11.60 23.98
N VAL A 440 8.82 -12.02 25.11
CA VAL A 440 9.10 -13.42 25.44
C VAL A 440 8.26 -13.84 26.65
N LEU A 441 7.49 -14.92 26.47
CA LEU A 441 6.72 -15.58 27.52
C LEU A 441 7.50 -16.77 28.08
N ASP A 442 7.65 -16.86 29.39
CA ASP A 442 8.04 -18.10 30.10
C ASP A 442 6.77 -18.95 30.28
N VAL A 443 6.73 -20.13 29.68
CA VAL A 443 5.54 -21.00 29.63
C VAL A 443 5.18 -21.59 31.00
N THR A 444 6.18 -21.76 31.87
CA THR A 444 6.00 -22.36 33.21
C THR A 444 5.43 -21.33 34.18
N THR A 445 5.99 -20.11 34.15
CA THR A 445 5.62 -19.07 35.12
C THR A 445 4.53 -18.14 34.63
N GLY A 446 4.27 -18.10 33.31
CA GLY A 446 3.37 -17.15 32.68
C GLY A 446 3.94 -15.73 32.59
N ARG A 447 5.21 -15.51 32.94
CA ARG A 447 5.84 -14.20 32.92
C ARG A 447 6.13 -13.79 31.48
N VAL A 448 5.63 -12.59 31.10
CA VAL A 448 5.95 -11.92 29.82
C VAL A 448 7.01 -10.86 30.08
N THR A 449 8.04 -10.85 29.23
CA THR A 449 9.12 -9.86 29.26
C THR A 449 9.23 -9.25 27.87
N ARG A 450 9.04 -7.93 27.76
CA ARG A 450 9.24 -7.21 26.51
C ARG A 450 10.74 -7.04 26.26
N ILE A 451 11.20 -7.42 25.08
CA ILE A 451 12.63 -7.41 24.70
C ILE A 451 12.96 -6.38 23.65
N HIS A 452 11.95 -5.84 22.94
CA HIS A 452 12.07 -4.72 22.02
C HIS A 452 10.75 -3.94 21.94
N ASP A 453 10.81 -2.59 22.02
CA ASP A 453 9.60 -1.76 22.15
C ASP A 453 9.00 -1.27 20.84
N SER A 454 9.76 -1.23 19.74
CA SER A 454 9.35 -0.45 18.57
C SER A 454 9.96 -0.98 17.27
N LEU A 455 9.28 -1.95 16.65
CA LEU A 455 9.63 -2.52 15.35
C LEU A 455 8.62 -2.08 14.29
N PHE A 456 9.09 -1.65 13.12
CA PHE A 456 8.22 -1.27 12.02
C PHE A 456 8.05 -2.42 11.02
N GLY A 457 6.87 -3.04 11.01
CA GLY A 457 6.54 -4.14 10.10
C GLY A 457 7.45 -5.35 10.23
N PRO A 458 7.73 -5.87 11.45
CA PRO A 458 8.61 -7.01 11.64
C PRO A 458 8.04 -8.26 10.99
N GLY A 459 8.93 -9.13 10.49
CA GLY A 459 8.62 -10.50 10.12
C GLY A 459 8.44 -11.40 11.34
N THR A 460 8.06 -12.66 11.11
CA THR A 460 7.93 -13.66 12.18
C THR A 460 9.27 -13.88 12.89
N PRO A 461 9.32 -13.77 14.21
CA PRO A 461 10.56 -14.04 14.95
C PRO A 461 10.94 -15.52 14.93
N THR A 462 12.22 -15.83 14.91
CA THR A 462 12.79 -17.18 15.00
C THR A 462 13.92 -17.24 16.03
N TRP A 463 14.12 -18.40 16.66
CA TRP A 463 15.14 -18.62 17.66
C TRP A 463 16.42 -19.22 17.07
N SER A 464 17.59 -18.83 17.61
CA SER A 464 18.82 -19.58 17.43
C SER A 464 18.72 -20.94 18.13
N ALA A 465 19.47 -21.95 17.66
CA ALA A 465 19.42 -23.30 18.20
C ALA A 465 19.76 -23.39 19.70
N ASP A 466 20.60 -22.50 20.23
CA ASP A 466 20.95 -22.40 21.62
C ASP A 466 19.97 -21.56 22.47
N GLY A 467 18.94 -20.96 21.80
CA GLY A 467 17.94 -20.12 22.46
C GLY A 467 18.46 -18.79 22.99
N SER A 468 19.67 -18.38 22.63
CA SER A 468 20.27 -17.13 23.09
C SER A 468 19.90 -15.91 22.27
N ARG A 469 19.51 -16.09 21.00
CA ARG A 469 19.18 -15.01 20.07
C ARG A 469 17.83 -15.22 19.37
N ILE A 470 17.28 -14.10 18.93
CA ILE A 470 16.09 -14.05 18.09
C ILE A 470 16.46 -13.33 16.80
N ALA A 471 15.98 -13.82 15.68
CA ALA A 471 16.09 -13.16 14.37
C ALA A 471 14.72 -12.89 13.78
N LEU A 472 14.61 -11.83 13.00
CA LEU A 472 13.41 -11.48 12.21
C LEU A 472 13.79 -10.60 11.02
N ALA A 473 12.92 -10.50 10.04
CA ALA A 473 13.07 -9.49 8.99
C ALA A 473 12.48 -8.16 9.43
N MET A 474 13.12 -7.07 9.07
CA MET A 474 12.61 -5.72 9.30
C MET A 474 13.08 -4.76 8.20
N VAL A 475 12.27 -3.74 7.91
CA VAL A 475 12.66 -2.70 6.96
C VAL A 475 13.82 -1.89 7.54
N SER A 476 14.93 -1.86 6.81
CA SER A 476 16.02 -0.91 7.01
C SER A 476 15.77 0.30 6.10
N PRO A 477 15.43 1.48 6.65
CA PRO A 477 15.08 2.64 5.83
C PRO A 477 16.32 3.22 5.15
N TYR A 478 16.15 3.70 3.91
CA TYR A 478 17.21 4.36 3.14
C TYR A 478 17.39 5.83 3.53
N SER A 479 16.31 6.49 3.98
CA SER A 479 16.38 7.89 4.37
C SER A 479 15.25 8.30 5.31
N ALA A 480 15.39 9.47 5.94
CA ALA A 480 14.33 10.08 6.72
C ALA A 480 13.28 10.78 5.84
N ARG A 481 13.65 11.20 4.62
CA ARG A 481 12.76 11.87 3.65
C ARG A 481 11.73 10.92 3.06
N TYR A 482 12.14 9.66 2.80
CA TYR A 482 11.32 8.62 2.22
C TYR A 482 11.24 7.43 3.18
N ARG A 483 10.05 6.95 3.48
CA ARG A 483 9.82 5.82 4.40
C ARG A 483 10.15 4.45 3.80
N GLU A 484 10.72 4.42 2.64
CA GLU A 484 11.08 3.21 1.93
C GLU A 484 12.40 2.63 2.39
N GLY A 485 12.55 1.34 2.20
CA GLY A 485 13.77 0.62 2.51
C GLY A 485 13.74 -0.81 1.98
N THR A 486 14.76 -1.56 2.34
CA THR A 486 14.84 -3.00 2.09
C THR A 486 14.61 -3.77 3.36
N ASN A 487 13.92 -4.91 3.27
CA ASN A 487 13.80 -5.83 4.40
C ASN A 487 15.11 -6.59 4.56
N GLN A 488 15.70 -6.47 5.75
CA GLN A 488 16.98 -7.09 6.12
C GLN A 488 16.82 -7.96 7.38
N VAL A 489 17.84 -8.74 7.70
CA VAL A 489 17.84 -9.56 8.92
C VAL A 489 18.26 -8.70 10.10
N LEU A 490 17.39 -8.61 11.11
CA LEU A 490 17.71 -8.09 12.43
C LEU A 490 17.83 -9.26 13.41
N THR A 491 18.95 -9.34 14.15
CA THR A 491 19.10 -10.29 15.27
C THR A 491 19.34 -9.53 16.56
N MET A 492 18.82 -10.08 17.66
CA MET A 492 18.96 -9.51 19.01
C MET A 492 19.13 -10.59 20.07
N SER A 493 19.59 -10.23 21.26
CA SER A 493 19.59 -11.13 22.41
C SER A 493 18.15 -11.53 22.78
N SER A 494 17.94 -12.78 23.14
CA SER A 494 16.63 -13.24 23.66
C SER A 494 16.24 -12.62 25.02
N ALA A 495 17.17 -11.89 25.65
CA ALA A 495 16.93 -11.06 26.84
C ALA A 495 16.72 -9.56 26.50
N GLY A 496 16.79 -9.19 25.21
CA GLY A 496 16.76 -7.82 24.71
C GLY A 496 18.16 -7.23 24.50
N GLY A 497 18.26 -6.26 23.60
CA GLY A 497 19.49 -5.57 23.22
C GLY A 497 20.45 -6.40 22.35
N ASP A 498 21.63 -5.88 22.12
CA ASP A 498 22.64 -6.42 21.18
C ASP A 498 22.06 -6.61 19.76
N ASP A 499 21.39 -5.57 19.28
CA ASP A 499 20.78 -5.53 17.96
C ASP A 499 21.85 -5.50 16.88
N ARG A 500 21.73 -6.42 15.91
CA ARG A 500 22.65 -6.54 14.78
C ARG A 500 21.89 -6.67 13.48
N TRP A 501 22.30 -5.91 12.48
CA TRP A 501 21.73 -5.92 11.16
C TRP A 501 22.63 -6.66 10.19
N PHE A 502 22.02 -7.48 9.36
CA PHE A 502 22.70 -8.21 8.29
C PHE A 502 21.92 -8.12 6.99
N ALA A 503 22.64 -7.83 5.92
CA ALA A 503 22.14 -7.87 4.55
C ALA A 503 22.74 -9.09 3.83
N PRO A 504 22.08 -10.25 3.82
CA PRO A 504 22.59 -11.46 3.15
C PRO A 504 22.86 -11.24 1.66
N VAL A 505 22.09 -10.36 1.02
CA VAL A 505 22.35 -9.82 -0.31
C VAL A 505 22.20 -8.29 -0.22
N PRO A 506 23.27 -7.52 -0.41
CA PRO A 506 23.21 -6.06 -0.37
C PRO A 506 22.15 -5.50 -1.34
N ASN A 507 21.37 -4.53 -0.88
CA ASN A 507 20.34 -3.82 -1.63
C ASN A 507 19.15 -4.67 -2.13
N LEU A 508 19.03 -5.93 -1.74
CA LEU A 508 17.86 -6.78 -2.01
C LEU A 508 17.08 -7.04 -0.72
N SER A 509 15.76 -6.97 -0.83
CA SER A 509 14.85 -7.32 0.27
C SER A 509 14.65 -8.82 0.37
N ILE A 510 14.62 -9.34 1.59
CA ILE A 510 13.95 -10.61 1.87
C ILE A 510 12.45 -10.38 2.00
N ASP A 511 11.62 -11.38 1.68
CA ASP A 511 10.20 -11.29 2.01
C ASP A 511 10.03 -11.45 3.53
N SER A 512 9.24 -10.57 4.13
CA SER A 512 9.05 -10.50 5.58
C SER A 512 7.61 -10.81 6.02
N ARG A 513 6.72 -11.13 5.08
CA ARG A 513 5.28 -11.21 5.33
C ARG A 513 4.80 -12.64 5.41
N GLY A 514 3.68 -12.86 6.12
CA GLY A 514 3.00 -14.15 6.15
C GLY A 514 3.86 -15.33 6.61
N GLY A 515 4.87 -15.07 7.43
CA GLY A 515 5.79 -16.10 7.90
C GLY A 515 6.97 -16.40 6.97
N CYS A 516 7.28 -15.53 6.00
CA CYS A 516 8.32 -15.78 4.99
C CYS A 516 9.76 -15.81 5.49
N GLY A 517 10.01 -15.49 6.71
CA GLY A 517 11.35 -15.65 7.31
C GLY A 517 11.99 -14.34 7.75
N PRO A 518 13.31 -14.33 8.08
CA PRO A 518 14.21 -15.49 8.07
C PRO A 518 13.80 -16.55 9.08
N VAL A 519 14.02 -17.82 8.77
CA VAL A 519 13.78 -18.93 9.68
C VAL A 519 15.10 -19.65 9.95
N TRP A 520 15.52 -19.68 11.23
CA TRP A 520 16.72 -20.39 11.64
C TRP A 520 16.52 -21.90 11.58
N SER A 521 17.50 -22.65 11.06
CA SER A 521 17.46 -24.12 11.09
C SER A 521 17.56 -24.63 12.53
N PRO A 522 16.94 -25.76 12.88
CA PRO A 522 17.00 -26.32 14.21
C PRO A 522 18.41 -26.60 14.74
N ASP A 523 19.38 -26.92 13.85
CA ASP A 523 20.80 -27.10 14.20
C ASP A 523 21.58 -25.79 14.36
N GLY A 524 20.97 -24.64 14.05
CA GLY A 524 21.56 -23.32 14.17
C GLY A 524 22.58 -22.95 13.10
N THR A 525 22.81 -23.82 12.09
CA THR A 525 23.86 -23.61 11.08
C THR A 525 23.44 -22.82 9.86
N LYS A 526 22.13 -22.69 9.63
CA LYS A 526 21.56 -22.07 8.42
C LYS A 526 20.38 -21.16 8.73
N MET A 527 20.08 -20.24 7.83
CA MET A 527 18.80 -19.55 7.74
C MET A 527 18.15 -19.80 6.39
N ALA A 528 16.83 -19.81 6.38
CA ALA A 528 16.00 -19.86 5.18
C ALA A 528 15.13 -18.61 5.10
N ALA A 529 14.95 -18.05 3.90
CA ALA A 529 13.97 -17.00 3.62
C ALA A 529 13.57 -17.02 2.15
N ILE A 530 12.63 -16.16 1.81
CA ILE A 530 12.21 -15.95 0.43
C ILE A 530 12.97 -14.76 -0.14
N TYR A 531 13.68 -15.01 -1.23
CA TYR A 531 14.37 -14.01 -2.05
C TYR A 531 13.87 -14.09 -3.49
N GLU A 532 13.55 -12.95 -4.09
CA GLU A 532 13.06 -12.90 -5.48
C GLU A 532 11.92 -13.90 -5.74
N GLY A 533 11.03 -14.06 -4.77
CA GLY A 533 9.91 -14.99 -4.82
C GLY A 533 10.25 -16.47 -4.60
N VAL A 534 11.53 -16.86 -4.47
CA VAL A 534 11.93 -18.26 -4.31
C VAL A 534 12.57 -18.54 -2.96
N LEU A 535 12.49 -19.79 -2.50
CA LEU A 535 13.12 -20.22 -1.27
C LEU A 535 14.65 -20.22 -1.42
N ALA A 536 15.33 -19.55 -0.51
CA ALA A 536 16.79 -19.53 -0.43
C ALA A 536 17.28 -19.90 0.97
N VAL A 537 18.47 -20.49 1.04
CA VAL A 537 19.13 -20.96 2.28
C VAL A 537 20.59 -20.51 2.24
N TRP A 538 21.11 -20.04 3.40
CA TRP A 538 22.51 -19.67 3.55
C TRP A 538 23.04 -20.07 4.93
N PRO A 539 24.37 -20.39 5.03
CA PRO A 539 24.99 -20.68 6.31
C PRO A 539 25.13 -19.40 7.16
N VAL A 540 25.00 -19.53 8.47
CA VAL A 540 25.09 -18.40 9.40
C VAL A 540 25.99 -18.72 10.60
N SER A 541 26.59 -17.65 11.16
CA SER A 541 27.24 -17.72 12.46
C SER A 541 26.22 -17.86 13.60
N ARG A 542 26.68 -18.09 14.83
CA ARG A 542 25.80 -18.08 16.02
C ARG A 542 25.11 -16.75 16.29
N LEU A 543 25.61 -15.67 15.70
CA LEU A 543 25.01 -14.32 15.80
C LEU A 543 23.99 -14.05 14.68
N GLY A 544 23.85 -14.97 13.72
CA GLY A 544 23.00 -14.80 12.55
C GLY A 544 23.68 -14.11 11.36
N GLU A 545 24.99 -13.83 11.46
CA GLU A 545 25.77 -13.25 10.37
C GLU A 545 25.87 -14.23 9.21
N PRO A 546 25.57 -13.81 7.96
CA PRO A 546 25.73 -14.65 6.79
C PRO A 546 27.20 -15.00 6.56
N LEU A 547 27.48 -16.29 6.40
CA LEU A 547 28.83 -16.82 6.14
C LEU A 547 29.09 -17.07 4.65
N ALA A 548 28.04 -17.06 3.85
CA ALA A 548 28.06 -17.13 2.40
C ALA A 548 26.77 -16.53 1.82
N PRO A 549 26.74 -16.13 0.54
CA PRO A 549 25.51 -15.67 -0.12
C PRO A 549 24.40 -16.72 -0.11
N PRO A 550 23.11 -16.31 -0.12
CA PRO A 550 21.99 -17.23 -0.20
C PRO A 550 22.04 -18.10 -1.47
N ARG A 551 21.82 -19.38 -1.31
CA ARG A 551 21.65 -20.34 -2.39
C ARG A 551 20.15 -20.59 -2.60
N ARG A 552 19.66 -20.40 -3.82
CA ARG A 552 18.29 -20.74 -4.21
C ARG A 552 18.06 -22.25 -4.08
N VAL A 553 16.95 -22.62 -3.44
CA VAL A 553 16.53 -24.02 -3.25
C VAL A 553 15.42 -24.38 -4.21
N THR A 554 14.54 -23.44 -4.52
CA THR A 554 13.43 -23.62 -5.46
C THR A 554 13.58 -22.68 -6.66
N THR A 555 12.84 -22.96 -7.74
CA THR A 555 12.71 -22.11 -8.93
C THR A 555 11.30 -21.55 -9.11
N GLU A 556 10.36 -22.00 -8.28
CA GLU A 556 8.97 -21.59 -8.26
C GLU A 556 8.72 -20.67 -7.06
N LEU A 557 7.62 -19.91 -7.14
CA LEU A 557 7.21 -19.01 -6.07
C LEU A 557 7.05 -19.79 -4.75
N ALA A 558 7.68 -19.29 -3.70
CA ALA A 558 7.64 -19.89 -2.38
C ALA A 558 7.13 -18.91 -1.32
N HIS A 559 6.51 -19.42 -0.26
CA HIS A 559 5.97 -18.65 0.85
C HIS A 559 6.00 -19.47 2.15
N ALA A 560 6.08 -18.80 3.30
CA ALA A 560 6.00 -19.37 4.64
C ALA A 560 6.88 -20.62 4.84
N PRO A 561 8.22 -20.52 4.72
CA PRO A 561 9.12 -21.64 4.92
C PRO A 561 9.10 -22.13 6.37
N SER A 562 9.05 -23.44 6.59
CA SER A 562 9.07 -24.08 7.91
C SER A 562 10.00 -25.28 7.91
N TRP A 563 11.03 -25.28 8.76
CA TRP A 563 11.97 -26.39 8.89
C TRP A 563 11.37 -27.59 9.61
N ALA A 564 11.60 -28.79 9.09
CA ALA A 564 11.52 -30.00 9.90
C ALA A 564 12.72 -30.06 10.86
N GLY A 565 12.60 -30.81 11.96
CA GLY A 565 13.64 -30.89 12.99
C GLY A 565 14.97 -31.48 12.55
N ASP A 566 15.03 -32.09 11.35
CA ASP A 566 16.24 -32.66 10.75
C ASP A 566 17.16 -31.60 10.11
N SER A 567 16.78 -30.32 10.11
CA SER A 567 17.55 -29.22 9.50
C SER A 567 17.89 -29.42 8.01
N ARG A 568 17.13 -30.28 7.33
CA ARG A 568 17.33 -30.70 5.96
C ARG A 568 16.07 -30.47 5.12
N ARG A 569 14.88 -30.73 5.65
CA ARG A 569 13.63 -30.59 4.92
C ARG A 569 12.91 -29.28 5.30
N ILE A 570 12.40 -28.57 4.27
CA ILE A 570 11.60 -27.36 4.45
C ILE A 570 10.24 -27.56 3.80
N LEU A 571 9.18 -27.36 4.60
CA LEU A 571 7.83 -27.16 4.10
C LEU A 571 7.71 -25.72 3.62
N TYR A 572 7.06 -25.51 2.45
CA TYR A 572 6.73 -24.19 1.94
C TYR A 572 5.42 -24.22 1.15
N GLN A 573 4.84 -23.06 0.96
CA GLN A 573 3.67 -22.86 0.10
C GLN A 573 4.11 -22.42 -1.30
N SER A 574 3.51 -22.98 -2.32
CA SER A 574 3.66 -22.54 -3.71
C SER A 574 2.29 -22.50 -4.36
N MET A 575 1.83 -21.28 -4.70
CA MET A 575 0.48 -21.07 -5.23
C MET A 575 -0.58 -21.66 -4.28
N ASP A 576 -1.42 -22.59 -4.76
CA ASP A 576 -2.46 -23.30 -4.00
C ASP A 576 -2.00 -24.66 -3.45
N LYS A 577 -0.70 -24.88 -3.34
CA LYS A 577 -0.10 -26.16 -2.92
C LYS A 577 0.83 -25.99 -1.72
N LEU A 578 0.89 -27.03 -0.90
CA LEU A 578 1.96 -27.24 0.07
C LEU A 578 3.01 -28.17 -0.53
N LYS A 579 4.27 -27.89 -0.30
CA LYS A 579 5.41 -28.65 -0.82
C LYS A 579 6.47 -28.84 0.24
N LEU A 580 7.17 -29.97 0.17
CA LEU A 580 8.29 -30.29 1.03
C LEU A 580 9.53 -30.48 0.15
N VAL A 581 10.57 -29.72 0.40
CA VAL A 581 11.85 -29.79 -0.32
C VAL A 581 12.95 -30.30 0.60
N ASP A 582 13.83 -31.17 0.09
CA ASP A 582 15.11 -31.50 0.67
C ASP A 582 16.17 -30.54 0.16
N ILE A 583 16.76 -29.75 1.03
CA ILE A 583 17.69 -28.69 0.64
C ILE A 583 19.05 -29.19 0.11
N GLU A 584 19.41 -30.45 0.38
CA GLU A 584 20.68 -31.02 -0.07
C GLU A 584 20.57 -31.61 -1.48
N THR A 585 19.48 -32.33 -1.75
CA THR A 585 19.26 -32.95 -3.06
C THR A 585 18.48 -32.05 -4.01
N GLY A 586 17.69 -31.10 -3.51
CA GLY A 586 16.75 -30.29 -4.28
C GLY A 586 15.44 -31.03 -4.61
N ASP A 587 15.27 -32.27 -4.14
CA ASP A 587 14.07 -33.06 -4.38
C ASP A 587 12.86 -32.41 -3.72
N THR A 588 11.84 -32.10 -4.50
CA THR A 588 10.60 -31.48 -4.03
C THR A 588 9.42 -32.42 -4.26
N ARG A 589 8.54 -32.52 -3.26
CA ARG A 589 7.29 -33.28 -3.37
C ARG A 589 6.09 -32.44 -2.94
N ASP A 590 4.97 -32.60 -3.64
CA ASP A 590 3.69 -32.02 -3.22
C ASP A 590 3.19 -32.71 -1.95
N VAL A 591 2.61 -31.92 -1.05
CA VAL A 591 1.86 -32.41 0.12
C VAL A 591 0.37 -32.21 -0.16
N PRO A 592 -0.37 -33.25 -0.50
CA PRO A 592 -1.79 -33.10 -0.82
C PRO A 592 -2.56 -32.49 0.35
N LEU A 593 -3.40 -31.50 0.05
CA LEU A 593 -4.31 -30.87 0.99
C LEU A 593 -5.70 -30.82 0.37
N ASP A 594 -6.60 -31.63 0.89
CA ASP A 594 -8.00 -31.69 0.51
C ASP A 594 -8.84 -31.05 1.60
N LEU A 595 -8.97 -29.72 1.55
CA LEU A 595 -9.84 -28.95 2.43
C LEU A 595 -10.81 -28.16 1.59
N THR A 596 -12.10 -28.31 1.92
CA THR A 596 -13.18 -27.58 1.25
C THR A 596 -14.06 -26.86 2.26
N TYR A 597 -14.71 -25.81 1.80
CA TYR A 597 -15.79 -25.12 2.52
C TYR A 597 -17.02 -24.98 1.62
N THR A 598 -18.14 -24.67 2.24
CA THR A 598 -19.43 -24.43 1.55
C THR A 598 -19.89 -23.03 1.91
N GLN A 599 -20.37 -22.27 0.92
CA GLN A 599 -20.98 -20.97 1.19
C GLN A 599 -22.23 -21.13 2.08
N ASP A 600 -22.31 -20.28 3.08
CA ASP A 600 -23.47 -20.21 3.97
C ASP A 600 -24.56 -19.32 3.35
N VAL A 601 -25.36 -19.91 2.45
CA VAL A 601 -26.49 -19.23 1.79
C VAL A 601 -27.75 -19.40 2.64
N PRO A 602 -28.39 -18.30 3.10
CA PRO A 602 -29.60 -18.39 3.92
C PRO A 602 -30.76 -19.02 3.14
N LYS A 603 -31.63 -19.71 3.88
CA LYS A 603 -32.87 -20.28 3.35
C LYS A 603 -34.05 -19.61 4.03
N GLY A 604 -35.15 -19.53 3.33
CA GLY A 604 -36.38 -18.96 3.89
C GLY A 604 -36.74 -17.60 3.31
N ARG A 605 -37.76 -16.99 3.91
CA ARG A 605 -38.33 -15.72 3.46
C ARG A 605 -38.28 -14.69 4.57
N VAL A 606 -37.87 -13.48 4.20
CA VAL A 606 -37.90 -12.28 5.04
C VAL A 606 -38.73 -11.22 4.33
N VAL A 607 -39.60 -10.54 5.04
CA VAL A 607 -40.35 -9.39 4.55
C VAL A 607 -39.98 -8.18 5.40
N VAL A 608 -39.49 -7.13 4.77
CA VAL A 608 -39.21 -5.85 5.42
C VAL A 608 -40.30 -4.88 5.06
N HIS A 609 -41.14 -4.51 6.04
CA HIS A 609 -42.11 -3.43 5.90
C HIS A 609 -41.40 -2.11 6.29
N ALA A 610 -41.09 -1.28 5.32
CA ALA A 610 -40.36 -0.02 5.50
C ALA A 610 -41.30 1.18 5.32
N GLY A 611 -41.37 2.08 6.33
CA GLY A 611 -42.11 3.32 6.19
C GLY A 611 -41.55 4.24 5.11
N ARG A 612 -40.27 4.09 4.82
CA ARG A 612 -39.55 4.79 3.73
C ARG A 612 -38.55 3.87 3.08
N LEU A 613 -38.42 3.95 1.75
CA LEU A 613 -37.44 3.25 0.96
C LEU A 613 -36.56 4.26 0.20
N VAL A 614 -35.27 4.19 0.42
CA VAL A 614 -34.21 4.77 -0.43
C VAL A 614 -33.64 3.62 -1.26
N ASP A 615 -33.95 3.56 -2.56
CA ASP A 615 -33.61 2.41 -3.40
C ASP A 615 -32.19 2.44 -3.99
N GLY A 616 -31.47 3.56 -3.86
CA GLY A 616 -30.14 3.79 -4.44
C GLY A 616 -30.17 4.28 -5.90
N ARG A 617 -31.32 4.26 -6.57
CA ARG A 617 -31.49 4.68 -7.97
C ARG A 617 -32.17 6.02 -8.13
N SER A 618 -33.01 6.39 -7.18
CA SER A 618 -33.78 7.62 -7.19
C SER A 618 -33.34 8.57 -6.07
N PRO A 619 -33.25 9.89 -6.34
CA PRO A 619 -33.05 10.89 -5.29
C PRO A 619 -34.33 11.12 -4.44
N ILE A 620 -35.43 10.45 -4.75
CA ILE A 620 -36.71 10.57 -4.06
C ILE A 620 -37.03 9.23 -3.38
N ALA A 621 -37.27 9.28 -2.07
CA ALA A 621 -37.69 8.12 -1.32
C ALA A 621 -39.15 7.70 -1.61
N ARG A 622 -39.43 6.41 -1.62
CA ARG A 622 -40.77 5.83 -1.71
C ARG A 622 -41.31 5.62 -0.30
N ALA A 623 -42.59 5.81 -0.10
CA ALA A 623 -43.23 5.61 1.21
C ALA A 623 -43.97 4.26 1.25
N ASP A 624 -44.03 3.67 2.44
CA ASP A 624 -44.84 2.51 2.78
C ASP A 624 -44.66 1.32 1.82
N VAL A 625 -43.52 0.63 1.93
CA VAL A 625 -43.03 -0.36 0.97
C VAL A 625 -42.71 -1.69 1.66
N ASP A 626 -43.11 -2.80 1.05
CA ASP A 626 -42.64 -4.14 1.40
C ASP A 626 -41.49 -4.59 0.50
N ILE A 627 -40.38 -5.00 1.11
CA ILE A 627 -39.23 -5.64 0.44
C ILE A 627 -39.27 -7.11 0.80
N VAL A 628 -39.54 -7.98 -0.19
CA VAL A 628 -39.54 -9.43 -0.01
C VAL A 628 -38.20 -10.01 -0.40
N VAL A 629 -37.61 -10.75 0.52
CA VAL A 629 -36.31 -11.45 0.35
C VAL A 629 -36.59 -12.96 0.40
N GLU A 630 -36.07 -13.71 -0.55
CA GLU A 630 -36.06 -15.17 -0.57
C GLU A 630 -34.59 -15.65 -0.67
N GLY A 631 -34.15 -16.39 0.34
CA GLY A 631 -32.74 -16.76 0.47
C GLY A 631 -31.87 -15.52 0.66
N ASN A 632 -30.94 -15.32 -0.24
CA ASN A 632 -30.04 -14.15 -0.25
C ASN A 632 -30.40 -13.09 -1.32
N ARG A 633 -31.56 -13.22 -2.00
CA ARG A 633 -31.99 -12.33 -3.09
C ARG A 633 -33.26 -11.54 -2.76
N ILE A 634 -33.32 -10.30 -3.22
CA ILE A 634 -34.57 -9.51 -3.23
C ILE A 634 -35.49 -10.08 -4.29
N ARG A 635 -36.67 -10.51 -3.90
CA ARG A 635 -37.69 -11.08 -4.80
C ARG A 635 -38.58 -10.02 -5.40
N SER A 636 -39.05 -9.08 -4.57
CA SER A 636 -39.91 -7.97 -5.00
C SER A 636 -39.79 -6.77 -4.07
N VAL A 637 -40.15 -5.58 -4.60
CA VAL A 637 -40.19 -4.31 -3.88
C VAL A 637 -41.49 -3.57 -4.27
N ASP A 638 -42.51 -3.71 -3.47
CA ASP A 638 -43.88 -3.28 -3.80
C ASP A 638 -44.43 -2.31 -2.74
N ALA A 639 -45.56 -1.64 -3.05
CA ALA A 639 -46.32 -0.92 -2.03
C ALA A 639 -46.77 -1.87 -0.91
N HIS A 640 -46.82 -1.39 0.30
CA HIS A 640 -47.19 -2.22 1.45
C HIS A 640 -48.51 -2.98 1.28
N ASP A 641 -48.49 -4.27 1.63
CA ASP A 641 -49.68 -5.14 1.70
C ASP A 641 -49.42 -6.24 2.75
N ALA A 642 -50.13 -6.17 3.85
CA ALA A 642 -50.03 -7.11 4.97
C ALA A 642 -50.25 -8.59 4.58
N VAL A 643 -50.90 -8.87 3.47
CA VAL A 643 -51.10 -10.24 2.93
C VAL A 643 -49.77 -10.89 2.53
N ARG A 644 -48.75 -10.07 2.20
CA ARG A 644 -47.38 -10.56 1.88
C ARG A 644 -46.57 -10.97 3.11
N HIS A 645 -47.00 -10.61 4.31
CA HIS A 645 -46.29 -10.84 5.55
C HIS A 645 -46.32 -12.34 5.93
N SER A 646 -45.30 -13.05 5.46
CA SER A 646 -45.07 -14.46 5.77
C SER A 646 -43.58 -14.73 5.96
N GLY A 647 -43.22 -15.73 6.76
CA GLY A 647 -41.87 -15.99 7.18
C GLY A 647 -41.42 -15.03 8.29
N THR A 648 -40.18 -14.57 8.25
CA THR A 648 -39.66 -13.56 9.18
C THR A 648 -40.09 -12.16 8.74
N VAL A 649 -40.88 -11.48 9.55
CA VAL A 649 -41.29 -10.09 9.28
C VAL A 649 -40.43 -9.13 10.08
N VAL A 650 -39.80 -8.19 9.37
CA VAL A 650 -39.04 -7.08 9.94
C VAL A 650 -39.90 -5.83 9.86
N ASP A 651 -40.53 -5.46 10.97
CA ASP A 651 -41.29 -4.21 11.06
C ASP A 651 -40.29 -3.02 11.13
N ALA A 652 -40.33 -2.18 10.11
CA ALA A 652 -39.63 -0.94 9.95
C ALA A 652 -40.58 0.18 9.45
N SER A 653 -41.87 0.07 9.79
CA SER A 653 -42.91 0.98 9.33
C SER A 653 -42.70 2.45 9.68
N ASN A 654 -41.86 2.76 10.67
CA ASN A 654 -41.45 4.11 11.07
C ASN A 654 -39.98 4.41 10.77
N LEU A 655 -39.30 3.53 10.02
CA LEU A 655 -37.85 3.60 9.69
C LEU A 655 -37.66 3.71 8.18
N THR A 656 -36.40 3.92 7.79
CA THR A 656 -35.98 3.95 6.38
C THR A 656 -35.17 2.71 6.06
N ALA A 657 -35.54 1.99 5.00
CA ALA A 657 -34.69 0.97 4.38
C ALA A 657 -33.83 1.60 3.27
N MET A 658 -32.55 1.28 3.26
CA MET A 658 -31.58 1.73 2.24
C MET A 658 -30.65 0.58 1.86
N PRO A 659 -29.92 0.65 0.73
CA PRO A 659 -28.93 -0.37 0.38
C PRO A 659 -27.83 -0.49 1.42
N GLY A 660 -27.29 -1.71 1.58
CA GLY A 660 -26.09 -1.94 2.36
C GLY A 660 -24.91 -1.12 1.84
N LEU A 661 -24.15 -0.53 2.78
CA LEU A 661 -23.00 0.28 2.45
C LEU A 661 -21.82 -0.60 2.01
N ILE A 662 -21.02 -0.08 1.11
CA ILE A 662 -19.80 -0.69 0.58
C ILE A 662 -18.60 0.18 0.95
N GLU A 663 -17.72 -0.34 1.79
CA GLU A 663 -16.42 0.26 2.08
C GLU A 663 -15.44 -0.13 0.97
N PHE A 664 -15.07 0.84 0.12
CA PHE A 664 -14.30 0.53 -1.09
C PHE A 664 -12.78 0.52 -0.87
N HIS A 665 -12.30 0.97 0.28
CA HIS A 665 -10.88 0.93 0.61
C HIS A 665 -10.66 0.87 2.12
N SER A 666 -10.46 -0.33 2.61
CA SER A 666 -10.04 -0.58 3.98
C SER A 666 -9.06 -1.75 4.01
N HIS A 667 -8.27 -1.82 5.06
CA HIS A 667 -7.36 -2.95 5.28
C HIS A 667 -7.89 -3.82 6.43
N LEU A 668 -8.23 -5.07 6.12
CA LEU A 668 -8.62 -6.05 7.13
C LEU A 668 -7.42 -6.34 8.04
N GLN A 669 -7.66 -6.43 9.34
CA GLN A 669 -6.61 -6.56 10.34
C GLN A 669 -6.94 -7.62 11.37
N LYS A 670 -6.03 -8.55 11.61
CA LYS A 670 -6.19 -9.65 12.57
C LYS A 670 -6.46 -9.17 14.00
N ASP A 671 -5.93 -8.01 14.38
CA ASP A 671 -6.08 -7.48 15.74
C ASP A 671 -7.49 -7.01 16.10
N PHE A 672 -8.43 -7.03 15.15
CA PHE A 672 -9.86 -6.90 15.44
C PHE A 672 -10.51 -8.25 15.80
N GLY A 673 -9.85 -9.37 15.55
CA GLY A 673 -10.39 -10.71 15.77
C GLY A 673 -11.71 -10.94 15.06
N ALA A 674 -12.54 -11.84 15.62
CA ALA A 674 -13.87 -12.12 15.10
C ALA A 674 -14.87 -10.95 15.24
N SER A 675 -14.51 -9.89 15.97
CA SER A 675 -15.36 -8.71 16.11
C SER A 675 -15.33 -7.79 14.89
N GLN A 676 -14.32 -7.87 14.03
CA GLN A 676 -14.17 -6.99 12.87
C GLN A 676 -15.39 -7.01 11.95
N GLY A 677 -15.85 -8.19 11.58
CA GLY A 677 -17.05 -8.33 10.73
C GLY A 677 -18.30 -7.73 11.37
N ARG A 678 -18.49 -7.96 12.67
CA ARG A 678 -19.62 -7.40 13.43
C ARG A 678 -19.54 -5.88 13.54
N ALA A 679 -18.34 -5.34 13.70
CA ALA A 679 -18.11 -3.89 13.73
C ALA A 679 -18.53 -3.22 12.41
N TRP A 680 -18.21 -3.81 11.28
CA TRP A 680 -18.67 -3.33 9.98
C TRP A 680 -20.20 -3.37 9.84
N LEU A 681 -20.79 -4.52 10.12
CA LEU A 681 -22.24 -4.70 10.03
C LEU A 681 -23.00 -3.72 10.96
N ALA A 682 -22.51 -3.49 12.17
CA ALA A 682 -23.15 -2.58 13.13
C ALA A 682 -23.24 -1.12 12.63
N PHE A 683 -22.40 -0.74 11.68
CA PHE A 683 -22.45 0.55 10.99
C PHE A 683 -23.07 0.46 9.58
N GLY A 684 -23.73 -0.66 9.25
CA GLY A 684 -24.45 -0.83 7.98
C GLY A 684 -23.58 -1.19 6.78
N VAL A 685 -22.30 -1.54 6.99
CA VAL A 685 -21.39 -1.95 5.91
C VAL A 685 -21.58 -3.43 5.64
N THR A 686 -22.05 -3.80 4.45
CA THR A 686 -22.34 -5.17 4.02
C THR A 686 -21.32 -5.75 3.05
N THR A 687 -20.45 -4.89 2.50
CA THR A 687 -19.33 -5.30 1.64
C THR A 687 -18.12 -4.44 1.94
N VAL A 688 -16.93 -5.08 2.02
CA VAL A 688 -15.63 -4.42 2.23
C VAL A 688 -14.67 -4.84 1.12
N ARG A 689 -13.95 -3.87 0.56
CA ARG A 689 -12.84 -4.12 -0.35
C ARG A 689 -11.52 -3.79 0.37
N SER A 690 -10.62 -4.79 0.44
CA SER A 690 -9.28 -4.66 1.01
C SER A 690 -8.24 -4.67 -0.11
N PRO A 691 -7.66 -3.51 -0.48
CA PRO A 691 -6.73 -3.41 -1.61
C PRO A 691 -5.27 -3.74 -1.24
N GLY A 692 -5.03 -4.40 -0.12
CA GLY A 692 -3.71 -4.85 0.29
C GLY A 692 -3.74 -5.64 1.60
N ASN A 693 -3.16 -6.85 1.56
CA ASN A 693 -3.00 -7.76 2.69
C ASN A 693 -1.91 -8.78 2.33
N THR A 694 -1.64 -9.76 3.21
CA THR A 694 -0.89 -10.94 2.77
C THR A 694 -1.77 -11.82 1.87
N PRO A 695 -1.22 -12.50 0.85
CA PRO A 695 -2.03 -13.17 -0.16
C PRO A 695 -3.01 -14.20 0.39
N TYR A 696 -2.54 -15.05 1.30
CA TYR A 696 -3.33 -16.16 1.85
C TYR A 696 -4.29 -15.70 2.94
N GLU A 697 -3.93 -14.66 3.72
CA GLU A 697 -4.83 -14.07 4.72
C GLU A 697 -6.02 -13.38 4.08
N ALA A 698 -5.80 -12.64 2.98
CA ALA A 698 -6.87 -12.01 2.22
C ALA A 698 -7.92 -13.02 1.71
N VAL A 699 -7.43 -14.20 1.30
CA VAL A 699 -8.29 -15.29 0.85
C VAL A 699 -8.99 -15.97 2.02
N GLU A 700 -8.29 -16.20 3.12
CA GLU A 700 -8.87 -16.78 4.35
C GLU A 700 -10.00 -15.92 4.91
N ASP A 701 -9.80 -14.61 5.02
CA ASP A 701 -10.84 -13.66 5.44
C ASP A 701 -12.10 -13.76 4.57
N ARG A 702 -11.94 -13.87 3.25
CA ARG A 702 -13.02 -14.06 2.30
C ARG A 702 -13.74 -15.39 2.52
N GLU A 703 -13.00 -16.49 2.62
CA GLU A 703 -13.55 -17.84 2.75
C GLU A 703 -14.25 -18.04 4.10
N ALA A 704 -13.70 -17.51 5.19
CA ALA A 704 -14.34 -17.55 6.50
C ALA A 704 -15.65 -16.74 6.54
N SER A 705 -15.69 -15.59 5.85
CA SER A 705 -16.93 -14.81 5.68
C SER A 705 -17.95 -15.54 4.83
N GLU A 706 -17.56 -16.14 3.71
CA GLU A 706 -18.44 -16.92 2.83
C GLU A 706 -18.99 -18.16 3.52
N ALA A 707 -18.16 -18.88 4.27
CA ALA A 707 -18.57 -20.05 5.04
C ALA A 707 -19.46 -19.72 6.24
N GLY A 708 -19.63 -18.43 6.57
CA GLY A 708 -20.45 -17.98 7.69
C GLY A 708 -19.88 -18.36 9.06
N VAL A 709 -18.61 -18.68 9.16
CA VAL A 709 -17.92 -18.99 10.43
C VAL A 709 -17.99 -17.80 11.37
N ARG A 710 -17.81 -16.60 10.80
CA ARG A 710 -17.89 -15.32 11.53
C ARG A 710 -18.90 -14.38 10.87
N PRO A 711 -19.80 -13.72 11.65
CA PRO A 711 -20.66 -12.68 11.09
C PRO A 711 -19.83 -11.52 10.54
N GLY A 712 -20.04 -11.17 9.28
CA GLY A 712 -19.30 -10.09 8.66
C GLY A 712 -19.83 -9.67 7.30
N PRO A 713 -19.29 -8.59 6.73
CA PRO A 713 -19.57 -8.19 5.38
C PRO A 713 -18.94 -9.17 4.38
N ARG A 714 -19.40 -9.09 3.15
CA ARG A 714 -18.75 -9.73 2.01
C ARG A 714 -17.37 -9.11 1.79
N VAL A 715 -16.34 -9.92 1.59
CA VAL A 715 -14.95 -9.48 1.43
C VAL A 715 -14.53 -9.57 -0.04
N TYR A 716 -14.01 -8.48 -0.58
CA TYR A 716 -13.25 -8.41 -1.81
C TYR A 716 -11.80 -8.08 -1.45
N GLY A 717 -10.85 -8.92 -1.83
CA GLY A 717 -9.47 -8.78 -1.37
C GLY A 717 -8.41 -9.02 -2.44
N THR A 718 -7.24 -8.48 -2.18
CA THR A 718 -6.01 -8.77 -2.90
C THR A 718 -4.90 -9.13 -1.93
N GLY A 719 -3.82 -9.71 -2.48
CA GLY A 719 -2.59 -9.94 -1.74
C GLY A 719 -1.76 -8.68 -1.54
N TYR A 720 -0.47 -8.80 -1.72
CA TYR A 720 0.48 -7.72 -1.50
C TYR A 720 0.23 -6.49 -2.36
N LEU A 721 0.61 -5.33 -1.82
CA LEU A 721 0.93 -4.14 -2.60
C LEU A 721 2.18 -4.46 -3.42
N MET A 722 2.07 -4.51 -4.75
CA MET A 722 3.20 -4.84 -5.60
C MET A 722 4.11 -3.62 -5.76
N GLU A 723 5.27 -3.69 -5.14
CA GLU A 723 6.34 -2.70 -5.23
C GLU A 723 7.54 -3.26 -6.01
N TRP A 724 8.66 -2.54 -6.03
CA TRP A 724 9.90 -3.02 -6.62
C TRP A 724 10.91 -3.31 -5.50
N GLN A 725 12.20 -3.18 -5.74
CA GLN A 725 13.27 -3.55 -4.81
C GLN A 725 13.13 -2.97 -3.40
N ARG A 726 12.52 -1.78 -3.26
CA ARG A 726 12.24 -1.10 -1.99
C ARG A 726 10.75 -1.12 -1.68
N VAL A 727 10.40 -1.16 -0.42
CA VAL A 727 9.02 -1.19 0.06
C VAL A 727 8.75 -0.06 1.05
N TYR A 728 7.52 0.47 1.02
CA TYR A 728 7.04 1.49 1.95
C TYR A 728 6.36 0.90 3.18
N TYR A 729 5.56 -0.13 3.00
CA TYR A 729 4.69 -0.66 4.03
C TYR A 729 4.87 -2.16 4.24
N LYS A 730 4.50 -2.60 5.44
CA LYS A 730 4.57 -4.01 5.81
C LYS A 730 3.69 -4.94 4.97
N MET A 731 2.73 -4.43 4.21
CA MET A 731 1.93 -5.20 3.26
C MET A 731 2.46 -5.15 1.82
N GLY A 732 3.57 -4.45 1.59
CA GLY A 732 4.24 -4.39 0.30
C GLY A 732 5.17 -5.59 0.10
N ILE A 733 5.27 -6.06 -1.15
CA ILE A 733 6.28 -7.03 -1.55
C ILE A 733 7.35 -6.36 -2.41
N ALA A 734 8.61 -6.62 -2.09
CA ALA A 734 9.75 -6.15 -2.87
C ALA A 734 9.99 -7.08 -4.06
N ILE A 735 9.43 -6.73 -5.19
CA ILE A 735 9.68 -7.44 -6.45
C ILE A 735 11.03 -6.98 -7.00
N SER A 736 11.92 -7.92 -7.33
CA SER A 736 13.30 -7.63 -7.70
C SER A 736 13.66 -8.03 -9.13
N SER A 737 12.77 -8.70 -9.84
CA SER A 737 12.98 -9.12 -11.22
C SER A 737 11.66 -9.27 -11.97
N PRO A 738 11.68 -9.19 -13.32
CA PRO A 738 10.49 -9.48 -14.13
C PRO A 738 9.95 -10.89 -13.91
N GLY A 739 10.82 -11.89 -13.69
CA GLY A 739 10.39 -13.27 -13.39
C GLY A 739 9.63 -13.39 -12.07
N HIS A 740 10.11 -12.72 -11.02
CA HIS A 740 9.41 -12.63 -9.74
C HIS A 740 8.03 -11.94 -9.91
N PHE A 741 7.98 -10.87 -10.69
CA PHE A 741 6.74 -10.15 -10.98
C PHE A 741 5.67 -11.05 -11.65
N GLU A 742 6.05 -11.82 -12.67
CA GLU A 742 5.12 -12.76 -13.34
C GLU A 742 4.64 -13.87 -12.38
N MET A 743 5.50 -14.37 -11.49
CA MET A 743 5.09 -15.33 -10.47
C MET A 743 4.05 -14.75 -9.50
N GLU A 744 4.18 -13.48 -9.13
CA GLU A 744 3.21 -12.79 -8.26
C GLU A 744 1.87 -12.55 -8.96
N LEU A 745 1.88 -12.19 -10.25
CA LEU A 745 0.66 -12.09 -11.05
C LEU A 745 -0.05 -13.43 -11.15
N GLU A 746 0.69 -14.51 -11.37
CA GLU A 746 0.13 -15.87 -11.44
C GLU A 746 -0.43 -16.31 -10.08
N ARG A 747 0.22 -15.98 -8.97
CA ARG A 747 -0.34 -16.20 -7.62
C ARG A 747 -1.68 -15.51 -7.44
N ALA A 748 -1.81 -14.27 -7.88
CA ALA A 748 -3.07 -13.53 -7.81
C ALA A 748 -4.20 -14.25 -8.59
N ARG A 749 -3.87 -14.83 -9.76
CA ARG A 749 -4.80 -15.63 -10.57
C ARG A 749 -5.21 -16.92 -9.87
N VAL A 750 -4.23 -17.68 -9.37
CA VAL A 750 -4.46 -19.01 -8.76
C VAL A 750 -5.24 -18.88 -7.45
N LEU A 751 -4.92 -17.87 -6.63
CA LEU A 751 -5.63 -17.57 -5.38
C LEU A 751 -6.94 -16.81 -5.59
N GLN A 752 -7.30 -16.53 -6.84
CA GLN A 752 -8.55 -15.85 -7.22
C GLN A 752 -8.73 -14.50 -6.54
N HIS A 753 -7.66 -13.68 -6.46
CA HIS A 753 -7.78 -12.32 -5.95
C HIS A 753 -8.83 -11.54 -6.73
N ASP A 754 -9.55 -10.63 -6.08
CA ASP A 754 -10.64 -9.85 -6.66
C ASP A 754 -10.15 -8.57 -7.34
N LEU A 755 -8.91 -8.19 -7.11
CA LEU A 755 -8.20 -7.06 -7.73
C LEU A 755 -6.69 -7.29 -7.60
N ILE A 756 -5.90 -6.47 -8.31
CA ILE A 756 -4.45 -6.38 -8.13
C ILE A 756 -4.08 -4.95 -7.77
N LYS A 757 -3.16 -4.75 -6.82
CA LYS A 757 -2.72 -3.42 -6.37
C LYS A 757 -1.30 -3.14 -6.81
N SER A 758 -1.16 -2.20 -7.75
CA SER A 758 0.11 -1.52 -8.04
C SER A 758 0.43 -0.53 -6.93
N TYR A 759 1.67 -0.50 -6.48
CA TYR A 759 2.09 0.47 -5.49
C TYR A 759 3.25 1.34 -6.00
N VAL A 760 3.64 2.34 -5.20
CA VAL A 760 4.37 3.51 -5.70
C VAL A 760 5.75 3.22 -6.29
N ARG A 761 6.42 2.15 -5.86
CA ARG A 761 7.75 1.77 -6.39
C ARG A 761 7.69 0.81 -7.59
N LEU A 762 6.51 0.33 -7.99
CA LEU A 762 6.40 -0.50 -9.19
C LEU A 762 6.74 0.34 -10.44
N PRO A 763 7.69 -0.07 -11.30
CA PRO A 763 7.99 0.64 -12.53
C PRO A 763 6.79 0.73 -13.48
N ASP A 764 6.72 1.80 -14.24
CA ASP A 764 5.57 2.14 -15.06
C ASP A 764 5.28 1.09 -16.15
N LEU A 765 6.32 0.49 -16.72
CA LEU A 765 6.18 -0.65 -17.67
C LEU A 765 5.55 -1.89 -17.01
N GLN A 766 5.93 -2.20 -15.78
CA GLN A 766 5.35 -3.29 -15.02
C GLN A 766 3.90 -2.99 -14.65
N GLN A 767 3.55 -1.72 -14.39
CA GLN A 767 2.16 -1.34 -14.19
C GLN A 767 1.31 -1.60 -15.44
N ARG A 768 1.80 -1.29 -16.63
CA ARG A 768 1.13 -1.65 -17.89
C ARG A 768 0.94 -3.16 -18.01
N ARG A 769 2.01 -3.94 -17.80
CA ARG A 769 1.94 -5.41 -17.84
C ARG A 769 0.93 -5.98 -16.83
N MET A 770 0.87 -5.39 -15.63
CA MET A 770 -0.12 -5.75 -14.60
C MET A 770 -1.55 -5.50 -15.08
N VAL A 771 -1.82 -4.34 -15.69
CA VAL A 771 -3.14 -3.99 -16.22
C VAL A 771 -3.56 -5.00 -17.30
N GLU A 772 -2.68 -5.28 -18.27
CA GLU A 772 -2.93 -6.28 -19.31
C GLU A 772 -3.28 -7.64 -18.71
N PHE A 773 -2.49 -8.10 -17.75
CA PHE A 773 -2.72 -9.38 -17.09
C PHE A 773 -4.04 -9.40 -16.31
N ALA A 774 -4.29 -8.39 -15.48
CA ALA A 774 -5.47 -8.30 -14.63
C ALA A 774 -6.76 -8.24 -15.45
N HIS A 775 -6.79 -7.43 -16.51
CA HIS A 775 -7.95 -7.32 -17.39
C HIS A 775 -8.21 -8.63 -18.16
N ASN A 776 -7.15 -9.37 -18.56
CA ASN A 776 -7.30 -10.69 -19.20
C ASN A 776 -7.94 -11.74 -18.26
N ILE A 777 -7.73 -11.65 -16.95
CA ILE A 777 -8.39 -12.52 -15.97
C ILE A 777 -9.68 -11.90 -15.37
N GLY A 778 -10.09 -10.73 -15.88
CA GLY A 778 -11.34 -10.07 -15.54
C GLY A 778 -11.34 -9.34 -14.19
N VAL A 779 -10.18 -8.97 -13.64
CA VAL A 779 -10.08 -8.25 -12.35
C VAL A 779 -9.53 -6.84 -12.52
N PRO A 780 -9.97 -5.86 -11.68
CA PRO A 780 -9.50 -4.49 -11.76
C PRO A 780 -8.10 -4.31 -11.16
N VAL A 781 -7.43 -3.24 -11.61
CA VAL A 781 -6.18 -2.74 -11.01
C VAL A 781 -6.44 -1.45 -10.24
N ALA A 782 -5.90 -1.37 -9.03
CA ALA A 782 -5.89 -0.17 -8.19
C ALA A 782 -4.46 0.37 -8.03
N THR A 783 -4.33 1.70 -7.92
CA THR A 783 -3.02 2.36 -7.74
C THR A 783 -3.14 3.65 -6.93
N HIS A 784 -2.02 4.14 -6.40
CA HIS A 784 -1.89 5.50 -5.86
C HIS A 784 -1.59 6.54 -6.95
N GLU A 785 -1.07 6.12 -8.09
CA GLU A 785 -0.59 7.01 -9.15
C GLU A 785 -1.71 7.45 -10.09
N ILE A 786 -1.58 8.66 -10.64
CA ILE A 786 -2.51 9.16 -11.65
C ILE A 786 -1.94 8.98 -13.06
N PHE A 787 -0.63 9.16 -13.22
CA PHE A 787 0.07 8.95 -14.47
C PHE A 787 1.34 8.11 -14.21
N PRO A 788 1.63 7.07 -14.98
CA PRO A 788 1.02 6.69 -16.24
C PRO A 788 -0.29 5.88 -16.10
N ALA A 789 -0.86 5.75 -14.90
CA ALA A 789 -2.06 4.95 -14.66
C ALA A 789 -3.22 5.31 -15.59
N SER A 790 -3.42 6.63 -15.86
CA SER A 790 -4.43 7.11 -16.81
C SER A 790 -4.12 6.67 -18.25
N PHE A 791 -2.84 6.57 -18.60
CA PHE A 791 -2.41 6.19 -19.93
C PHE A 791 -2.55 4.68 -20.19
N VAL A 792 -2.34 3.85 -19.17
CA VAL A 792 -2.38 2.38 -19.29
C VAL A 792 -3.72 1.74 -18.96
N GLY A 793 -4.75 2.53 -18.59
CA GLY A 793 -6.09 2.03 -18.33
C GLY A 793 -6.29 1.38 -16.95
N VAL A 794 -5.64 1.87 -15.89
CA VAL A 794 -5.91 1.45 -14.51
C VAL A 794 -7.34 1.82 -14.12
N ASP A 795 -8.04 0.92 -13.43
CA ASP A 795 -9.46 1.07 -13.08
C ASP A 795 -9.72 2.05 -11.95
N ASN A 796 -8.81 2.11 -10.96
CA ASN A 796 -9.05 2.81 -9.71
C ASN A 796 -7.83 3.57 -9.22
N THR A 797 -8.03 4.82 -8.80
CA THR A 797 -7.00 5.62 -8.13
C THR A 797 -7.44 5.93 -6.70
N GLU A 798 -6.50 5.72 -5.77
CA GLU A 798 -6.71 5.88 -4.34
C GLU A 798 -6.16 7.22 -3.85
N HIS A 799 -6.81 7.81 -2.85
CA HIS A 799 -6.46 9.03 -2.12
C HIS A 799 -6.38 10.32 -2.96
N THR A 800 -6.67 11.44 -2.35
CA THR A 800 -6.42 12.78 -2.93
C THR A 800 -4.93 13.06 -3.02
N ALA A 801 -4.18 12.85 -1.93
CA ALA A 801 -2.72 12.94 -1.91
C ALA A 801 -2.11 11.53 -1.97
N ALA A 802 -1.57 11.02 -0.92
CA ALA A 802 -0.97 9.71 -0.70
C ALA A 802 0.55 9.63 -0.90
N THR A 803 1.08 8.49 -0.46
CA THR A 803 2.47 8.11 -0.64
C THR A 803 2.83 8.09 -2.12
N SER A 804 3.95 8.69 -2.46
CA SER A 804 4.50 8.75 -3.81
C SER A 804 6.02 8.59 -3.75
N ARG A 805 6.58 7.84 -4.71
CA ARG A 805 8.04 7.70 -4.86
C ARG A 805 8.76 9.02 -5.13
N ARG A 806 8.02 10.07 -5.53
CA ARG A 806 8.56 11.38 -5.89
C ARG A 806 8.88 12.27 -4.69
N GLY A 807 8.37 11.93 -3.49
CA GLY A 807 8.45 12.80 -2.31
C GLY A 807 7.42 13.94 -2.31
N TYR A 808 6.63 14.07 -3.37
CA TYR A 808 5.48 14.97 -3.49
C TYR A 808 4.36 14.27 -4.26
N SER A 809 3.13 14.74 -4.11
CA SER A 809 1.99 14.16 -4.81
C SER A 809 1.93 14.65 -6.27
N PRO A 810 1.77 13.75 -7.25
CA PRO A 810 1.48 14.15 -8.63
C PRO A 810 0.01 14.56 -8.83
N LYS A 811 -0.84 14.36 -7.81
CA LYS A 811 -2.29 14.66 -7.84
C LYS A 811 -2.65 15.98 -7.17
N GLN A 812 -1.79 16.48 -6.31
CA GLN A 812 -2.00 17.73 -5.58
C GLN A 812 -0.69 18.44 -5.32
N SER A 813 -0.74 19.76 -5.26
CA SER A 813 0.36 20.58 -4.76
C SER A 813 0.53 20.40 -3.24
N THR A 814 1.60 20.98 -2.69
CA THR A 814 1.87 20.99 -1.25
C THR A 814 0.77 21.69 -0.43
N LEU A 815 0.01 22.59 -1.03
CA LEU A 815 -1.18 23.22 -0.44
C LEU A 815 -2.48 22.48 -0.76
N GLN A 816 -2.39 21.20 -1.14
CA GLN A 816 -3.53 20.30 -1.42
C GLN A 816 -4.45 20.78 -2.55
N ARG A 817 -3.92 21.48 -3.55
CA ARG A 817 -4.67 21.94 -4.72
C ARG A 817 -4.36 21.05 -5.93
N ALA A 818 -5.40 20.61 -6.63
CA ALA A 818 -5.31 19.96 -7.94
C ALA A 818 -5.70 20.93 -9.04
N TYR A 819 -5.04 20.84 -10.18
CA TYR A 819 -5.27 21.72 -11.32
C TYR A 819 -5.87 20.94 -12.49
N GLU A 820 -6.05 21.62 -13.63
CA GLU A 820 -6.79 21.12 -14.79
C GLU A 820 -6.31 19.73 -15.24
N ASP A 821 -5.00 19.50 -15.32
CA ASP A 821 -4.41 18.23 -15.75
C ASP A 821 -4.94 17.04 -14.93
N VAL A 822 -4.92 17.15 -13.61
CA VAL A 822 -5.39 16.09 -12.70
C VAL A 822 -6.91 15.91 -12.81
N ILE A 823 -7.65 17.00 -12.83
CA ILE A 823 -9.12 16.97 -12.93
C ILE A 823 -9.57 16.33 -14.24
N GLN A 824 -8.93 16.68 -15.36
CA GLN A 824 -9.25 16.10 -16.67
C GLN A 824 -8.83 14.63 -16.76
N LEU A 825 -7.67 14.26 -16.22
CA LEU A 825 -7.24 12.86 -16.17
C LEU A 825 -8.22 11.97 -15.39
N PHE A 826 -8.75 12.44 -14.27
CA PHE A 826 -9.80 11.73 -13.55
C PHE A 826 -11.10 11.64 -14.33
N GLY A 827 -11.56 12.76 -14.87
CA GLY A 827 -12.86 12.85 -15.56
C GLY A 827 -12.91 12.05 -16.87
N LYS A 828 -11.87 12.16 -17.69
CA LYS A 828 -11.84 11.55 -19.03
C LYS A 828 -11.45 10.08 -19.04
N SER A 829 -10.78 9.58 -18.01
CA SER A 829 -10.44 8.16 -17.89
C SER A 829 -11.60 7.26 -17.46
N GLU A 830 -12.74 7.81 -17.09
CA GLU A 830 -13.92 7.09 -16.57
C GLU A 830 -13.61 6.19 -15.37
N ARG A 831 -12.46 6.44 -14.71
CA ARG A 831 -11.99 5.60 -13.61
C ARG A 831 -12.74 5.87 -12.32
N TYR A 832 -12.65 4.91 -11.42
CA TYR A 832 -13.12 5.10 -10.06
C TYR A 832 -12.07 5.87 -9.25
N PHE A 833 -12.52 6.87 -8.52
CA PHE A 833 -11.68 7.65 -7.62
C PHE A 833 -12.16 7.50 -6.18
N CYS A 834 -11.28 7.01 -5.31
CA CYS A 834 -11.50 6.84 -3.87
C CYS A 834 -10.70 7.90 -3.11
N PRO A 835 -11.27 9.07 -2.77
CA PRO A 835 -10.51 10.22 -2.30
C PRO A 835 -10.02 10.15 -0.85
N MET A 836 -10.73 9.48 0.06
CA MET A 836 -10.39 9.30 1.47
C MET A 836 -10.14 10.60 2.23
N ILE A 837 -11.20 11.38 2.38
CA ILE A 837 -11.20 12.68 3.07
C ILE A 837 -11.98 12.64 4.41
N SER A 838 -12.18 11.45 4.98
CA SER A 838 -13.04 11.19 6.14
C SER A 838 -12.71 11.97 7.41
N GLY A 839 -11.47 12.42 7.58
CA GLY A 839 -11.04 13.11 8.81
C GLY A 839 -11.87 14.35 9.14
N ALA A 840 -12.14 15.22 8.16
CA ALA A 840 -12.97 16.41 8.33
C ALA A 840 -14.42 16.05 8.66
N GLY A 841 -14.96 15.02 7.99
CA GLY A 841 -16.31 14.52 8.26
C GLY A 841 -16.47 13.94 9.65
N MET A 842 -15.48 13.18 10.12
CA MET A 842 -15.46 12.62 11.48
C MET A 842 -15.48 13.70 12.55
N ARG A 843 -14.70 14.77 12.39
CA ARG A 843 -14.73 15.92 13.30
C ARG A 843 -16.14 16.50 13.41
N ARG A 844 -16.81 16.74 12.30
CA ARG A 844 -18.17 17.28 12.28
C ARG A 844 -19.21 16.35 12.91
N ILE A 845 -19.09 15.04 12.71
CA ILE A 845 -19.95 14.06 13.34
C ILE A 845 -19.86 14.18 14.86
N PHE A 846 -18.65 14.25 15.43
CA PHE A 846 -18.46 14.38 16.88
C PHE A 846 -18.80 15.77 17.42
N GLU A 847 -18.63 16.83 16.63
CA GLU A 847 -19.09 18.17 16.98
C GLU A 847 -20.63 18.24 17.06
N ALA A 848 -21.32 17.61 16.09
CA ALA A 848 -22.79 17.55 16.06
C ALA A 848 -23.39 16.61 17.10
N GLU A 849 -22.70 15.50 17.39
CA GLU A 849 -23.14 14.45 18.33
C GLU A 849 -21.99 14.07 19.30
N PRO A 850 -21.71 14.92 20.32
CA PRO A 850 -20.58 14.69 21.25
C PRO A 850 -20.71 13.39 22.05
N ASP A 851 -21.92 12.91 22.30
CA ASP A 851 -22.19 11.66 23.02
C ASP A 851 -21.93 10.42 22.20
N LEU A 852 -21.75 10.54 20.90
CA LEU A 852 -21.41 9.42 20.01
C LEU A 852 -20.16 8.65 20.46
N LYS A 853 -19.23 9.31 21.15
CA LYS A 853 -18.04 8.67 21.74
C LYS A 853 -18.36 7.54 22.72
N ASN A 854 -19.59 7.52 23.27
CA ASN A 854 -20.07 6.52 24.18
C ASN A 854 -20.94 5.45 23.48
N ASP A 855 -20.97 5.45 22.16
CA ASP A 855 -21.76 4.48 21.37
C ASP A 855 -21.31 3.04 21.67
N PRO A 856 -22.22 2.14 22.07
CA PRO A 856 -21.86 0.77 22.42
C PRO A 856 -21.21 -0.02 21.28
N ARG A 857 -21.40 0.39 20.02
CA ARG A 857 -20.75 -0.22 18.86
C ARG A 857 -19.23 -0.11 18.91
N PHE A 858 -18.69 0.88 19.61
CA PHE A 858 -17.24 1.03 19.76
C PHE A 858 -16.61 -0.03 20.67
N LEU A 859 -17.39 -0.76 21.46
CA LEU A 859 -16.93 -1.93 22.20
C LEU A 859 -16.47 -3.09 21.30
N LEU A 860 -16.87 -3.06 20.01
CA LEU A 860 -16.41 -4.01 19.00
C LEU A 860 -14.98 -3.74 18.50
N TYR A 861 -14.43 -2.56 18.81
CA TYR A 861 -13.09 -2.18 18.38
C TYR A 861 -12.03 -2.54 19.43
N PRO A 862 -10.79 -2.84 19.02
CA PRO A 862 -9.69 -2.99 19.96
C PRO A 862 -9.43 -1.68 20.74
N ALA A 863 -8.86 -1.78 21.94
CA ALA A 863 -8.68 -0.66 22.86
C ALA A 863 -7.94 0.54 22.22
N TRP A 864 -6.89 0.28 21.42
CA TRP A 864 -6.14 1.33 20.74
C TRP A 864 -7.01 2.13 19.75
N MET A 865 -7.98 1.50 19.10
CA MET A 865 -8.91 2.16 18.18
C MET A 865 -9.96 2.96 18.97
N GLN A 866 -10.46 2.42 20.07
CA GLN A 866 -11.36 3.15 20.98
C GLN A 866 -10.68 4.42 21.51
N GLU A 867 -9.41 4.35 21.91
CA GLU A 867 -8.63 5.51 22.31
C GLU A 867 -8.44 6.52 21.17
N GLN A 868 -8.20 6.05 19.96
CA GLN A 868 -8.05 6.92 18.79
C GLN A 868 -9.35 7.69 18.50
N ILE A 869 -10.50 7.00 18.57
CA ILE A 869 -11.83 7.61 18.41
C ILE A 869 -12.10 8.61 19.54
N ALA A 870 -11.79 8.24 20.79
CA ALA A 870 -12.01 9.10 21.95
C ALA A 870 -11.16 10.40 21.92
N ARG A 871 -9.94 10.35 21.36
CA ARG A 871 -9.07 11.55 21.22
C ARG A 871 -9.57 12.52 20.18
N GLN A 872 -10.51 12.15 19.34
CA GLN A 872 -11.05 12.87 18.19
C GLN A 872 -9.97 13.31 17.19
N PRO A 873 -10.13 13.01 15.92
CA PRO A 873 -9.16 13.45 14.93
C PRO A 873 -9.14 14.98 14.88
N GLN A 874 -8.01 15.59 15.18
CA GLN A 874 -7.75 17.02 14.96
C GLN A 874 -7.51 17.26 13.47
N CYS A 875 -8.44 16.81 12.64
CA CYS A 875 -8.35 17.04 11.20
C CYS A 875 -8.93 18.40 10.88
N THR A 876 -8.11 19.25 10.32
CA THR A 876 -8.56 20.51 9.74
C THR A 876 -9.31 20.25 8.43
N ASP A 877 -10.33 21.05 8.15
CA ASP A 877 -10.95 21.09 6.83
C ASP A 877 -9.87 21.34 5.77
N SER A 878 -9.94 20.62 4.67
CA SER A 878 -9.08 20.81 3.51
C SER A 878 -9.92 21.30 2.33
N PRO A 879 -10.04 22.64 2.14
CA PRO A 879 -10.78 23.19 1.00
C PRO A 879 -10.26 22.67 -0.35
N GLY A 880 -8.95 22.41 -0.44
CA GLY A 880 -8.34 21.85 -1.65
C GLY A 880 -8.80 20.43 -1.94
N ASN A 881 -8.89 19.56 -0.94
CA ASN A 881 -9.44 18.21 -1.11
C ASN A 881 -10.92 18.25 -1.52
N ASN A 882 -11.72 19.09 -0.88
CA ASN A 882 -13.13 19.27 -1.21
C ASN A 882 -13.30 19.73 -2.66
N HIS A 883 -12.51 20.73 -3.08
CA HIS A 883 -12.50 21.23 -4.45
C HIS A 883 -12.11 20.13 -5.44
N MET A 884 -11.05 19.38 -5.18
CA MET A 884 -10.58 18.28 -6.03
C MET A 884 -11.67 17.23 -6.25
N VAL A 885 -12.29 16.75 -5.17
CA VAL A 885 -13.32 15.70 -5.22
C VAL A 885 -14.51 16.16 -6.06
N LEU A 886 -15.04 17.35 -5.77
CA LEU A 886 -16.20 17.91 -6.47
C LEU A 886 -15.89 18.21 -7.95
N SER A 887 -14.71 18.74 -8.25
CA SER A 887 -14.29 19.05 -9.61
C SER A 887 -14.05 17.79 -10.44
N ALA A 888 -13.41 16.76 -9.86
CA ALA A 888 -13.24 15.47 -10.51
C ALA A 888 -14.59 14.80 -10.82
N MET A 889 -15.53 14.81 -9.86
CA MET A 889 -16.89 14.29 -10.06
C MET A 889 -17.61 15.03 -11.22
N LYS A 890 -17.58 16.37 -11.21
CA LYS A 890 -18.18 17.19 -12.27
C LYS A 890 -17.54 16.97 -13.65
N ALA A 891 -16.25 16.63 -13.67
CA ALA A 891 -15.54 16.28 -14.91
C ALA A 891 -15.84 14.86 -15.41
N GLY A 892 -16.54 14.02 -14.61
CA GLY A 892 -16.96 12.67 -14.99
C GLY A 892 -16.30 11.53 -14.22
N ALA A 893 -15.45 11.81 -13.21
CA ALA A 893 -14.89 10.78 -12.36
C ALA A 893 -15.98 10.06 -11.56
N ARG A 894 -15.85 8.74 -11.41
CA ARG A 894 -16.78 7.91 -10.64
C ARG A 894 -16.29 7.84 -9.19
N ILE A 895 -16.90 8.65 -8.32
CA ILE A 895 -16.48 8.69 -6.89
C ILE A 895 -16.98 7.44 -6.17
N VAL A 896 -16.09 6.79 -5.42
CA VAL A 896 -16.37 5.67 -4.52
C VAL A 896 -15.87 6.01 -3.12
N ALA A 897 -16.65 5.63 -2.10
CA ALA A 897 -16.33 5.93 -0.71
C ALA A 897 -15.44 4.84 -0.10
N GLY A 898 -14.33 5.24 0.48
CA GLY A 898 -13.39 4.40 1.22
C GLY A 898 -12.60 5.22 2.23
N THR A 899 -12.00 4.57 3.22
CA THR A 899 -11.49 5.27 4.40
C THR A 899 -10.03 4.98 4.75
N ASP A 900 -9.46 3.92 4.20
CA ASP A 900 -8.13 3.39 4.57
C ASP A 900 -8.03 3.00 6.07
N THR A 901 -9.18 2.81 6.71
CA THR A 901 -9.27 2.46 8.13
C THR A 901 -10.20 1.28 8.36
N PRO A 902 -9.90 0.37 9.30
CA PRO A 902 -10.69 -0.84 9.50
C PRO A 902 -11.92 -0.60 10.41
N ASN A 903 -12.65 0.50 10.22
CA ASN A 903 -13.81 0.79 11.04
C ASN A 903 -14.97 1.42 10.26
N GLY A 904 -16.20 0.99 10.55
CA GLY A 904 -17.40 1.42 9.83
C GLY A 904 -17.80 2.88 10.08
N ILE A 905 -17.42 3.50 11.20
CA ILE A 905 -17.82 4.90 11.50
C ILE A 905 -17.09 5.87 10.56
N ASN A 906 -15.85 5.57 10.14
CA ASN A 906 -15.11 6.45 9.23
C ASN A 906 -15.76 6.52 7.84
N LEU A 907 -16.46 5.47 7.38
CA LEU A 907 -17.23 5.53 6.14
C LEU A 907 -18.35 6.58 6.22
N HIS A 908 -19.02 6.69 7.37
CA HIS A 908 -19.99 7.78 7.58
C HIS A 908 -19.31 9.15 7.65
N GLY A 909 -18.08 9.22 8.17
CA GLY A 909 -17.23 10.41 8.08
C GLY A 909 -16.92 10.81 6.64
N GLU A 910 -16.64 9.84 5.79
CA GLU A 910 -16.39 10.07 4.36
C GLU A 910 -17.64 10.62 3.66
N LEU A 911 -18.82 10.03 3.92
CA LEU A 911 -20.09 10.53 3.38
C LEU A 911 -20.40 11.97 3.84
N ALA A 912 -20.17 12.27 5.12
CA ALA A 912 -20.34 13.61 5.66
C ALA A 912 -19.37 14.60 5.00
N ALA A 913 -18.12 14.21 4.75
CA ALA A 913 -17.14 15.03 4.06
C ALA A 913 -17.52 15.29 2.60
N TYR A 914 -18.11 14.32 1.90
CA TYR A 914 -18.62 14.50 0.53
C TYR A 914 -19.76 15.53 0.46
N VAL A 915 -20.70 15.44 1.39
CA VAL A 915 -21.79 16.45 1.47
C VAL A 915 -21.22 17.83 1.79
N GLN A 916 -20.22 17.90 2.68
CA GLN A 916 -19.51 19.15 2.97
C GLN A 916 -18.78 19.70 1.73
N ALA A 917 -18.20 18.83 0.90
CA ALA A 917 -17.54 19.24 -0.35
C ALA A 917 -18.53 19.79 -1.39
N GLY A 918 -19.85 19.56 -1.22
CA GLY A 918 -20.91 20.06 -2.07
C GLY A 918 -21.66 18.99 -2.87
N MET A 919 -21.49 17.72 -2.56
CA MET A 919 -22.35 16.66 -3.07
C MET A 919 -23.70 16.69 -2.37
N THR A 920 -24.75 16.30 -3.09
CA THR A 920 -26.05 16.01 -2.46
C THR A 920 -25.94 14.75 -1.59
N PRO A 921 -26.78 14.57 -0.56
CA PRO A 921 -26.82 13.31 0.21
C PRO A 921 -27.05 12.07 -0.67
N TYR A 922 -27.80 12.21 -1.76
CA TYR A 922 -28.01 11.14 -2.74
C TYR A 922 -26.72 10.74 -3.46
N GLU A 923 -25.94 11.71 -3.95
CA GLU A 923 -24.64 11.46 -4.60
C GLU A 923 -23.64 10.82 -3.63
N ALA A 924 -23.59 11.30 -2.38
CA ALA A 924 -22.76 10.72 -1.34
C ALA A 924 -23.14 9.27 -1.03
N LEU A 925 -24.45 8.96 -0.90
CA LEU A 925 -24.92 7.58 -0.70
C LEU A 925 -24.56 6.69 -1.91
N ARG A 926 -24.73 7.17 -3.12
CA ARG A 926 -24.34 6.41 -4.31
C ARG A 926 -22.86 6.07 -4.32
N ALA A 927 -21.99 6.96 -3.84
CA ALA A 927 -20.56 6.69 -3.71
C ALA A 927 -20.22 5.55 -2.73
N ALA A 928 -21.15 5.18 -1.84
CA ALA A 928 -21.00 4.05 -0.91
C ALA A 928 -21.97 2.89 -1.19
N THR A 929 -22.70 2.90 -2.29
CA THR A 929 -23.69 1.86 -2.62
C THR A 929 -23.59 1.43 -4.08
N VAL A 930 -24.27 2.13 -4.99
CA VAL A 930 -24.36 1.78 -6.42
C VAL A 930 -23.03 1.84 -7.12
N THR A 931 -22.27 2.94 -6.97
CA THR A 931 -21.03 3.16 -7.71
C THR A 931 -19.96 2.11 -7.36
N PRO A 932 -19.67 1.80 -6.06
CA PRO A 932 -18.73 0.73 -5.74
C PRO A 932 -19.25 -0.67 -6.10
N ALA A 933 -20.56 -0.94 -6.08
CA ALA A 933 -21.10 -2.20 -6.57
C ALA A 933 -20.82 -2.40 -8.07
N GLU A 934 -21.02 -1.34 -8.88
CA GLU A 934 -20.64 -1.33 -10.30
C GLU A 934 -19.14 -1.57 -10.47
N ALA A 935 -18.29 -0.93 -9.65
CA ALA A 935 -16.84 -1.12 -9.67
C ALA A 935 -16.40 -2.56 -9.37
N LEU A 936 -17.15 -3.27 -8.52
CA LEU A 936 -16.88 -4.67 -8.12
C LEU A 936 -17.60 -5.71 -8.99
N ALA A 937 -18.36 -5.29 -9.98
CA ALA A 937 -19.30 -6.17 -10.73
C ALA A 937 -20.20 -6.99 -9.78
N LEU A 938 -20.71 -6.35 -8.72
CA LEU A 938 -21.48 -6.95 -7.65
C LEU A 938 -22.98 -6.66 -7.83
N ASP A 939 -23.81 -7.69 -7.80
CA ASP A 939 -25.27 -7.59 -7.88
C ASP A 939 -25.90 -7.07 -6.59
N ALA A 940 -25.42 -5.92 -6.09
CA ALA A 940 -25.91 -5.24 -4.88
C ALA A 940 -25.90 -3.72 -5.09
N GLY A 941 -25.96 -2.95 -4.00
CA GLY A 941 -25.85 -1.49 -3.99
C GLY A 941 -27.17 -0.76 -4.32
N SER A 942 -28.20 -1.47 -4.77
CA SER A 942 -29.55 -0.95 -4.94
C SER A 942 -30.59 -1.96 -4.45
N LEU A 943 -31.77 -1.49 -4.04
CA LEU A 943 -32.88 -2.33 -3.59
C LEU A 943 -33.85 -2.59 -4.74
N GLU A 944 -33.48 -3.55 -5.59
CA GLU A 944 -34.21 -3.94 -6.79
C GLU A 944 -34.38 -5.47 -6.84
N PRO A 945 -35.46 -5.99 -7.47
CA PRO A 945 -35.64 -7.43 -7.67
C PRO A 945 -34.43 -8.05 -8.37
N GLY A 946 -34.00 -9.22 -7.90
CA GLY A 946 -32.84 -9.98 -8.41
C GLY A 946 -31.51 -9.60 -7.75
N LYS A 947 -31.40 -8.47 -7.09
CA LYS A 947 -30.17 -8.06 -6.38
C LYS A 947 -29.98 -8.86 -5.08
N LEU A 948 -28.75 -8.96 -4.61
CA LEU A 948 -28.42 -9.50 -3.28
C LEU A 948 -29.12 -8.69 -2.20
N ALA A 949 -29.64 -9.38 -1.20
CA ALA A 949 -30.40 -8.76 -0.12
C ALA A 949 -29.44 -8.16 0.94
N ASP A 950 -28.88 -7.01 0.60
CA ASP A 950 -28.06 -6.17 1.46
C ASP A 950 -28.86 -4.91 1.78
N ILE A 951 -29.51 -4.88 2.97
CA ILE A 951 -30.46 -3.83 3.35
C ILE A 951 -30.08 -3.30 4.72
N VAL A 952 -30.00 -1.97 4.86
CA VAL A 952 -29.78 -1.30 6.15
C VAL A 952 -31.03 -0.54 6.54
N ILE A 953 -31.46 -0.74 7.77
CA ILE A 953 -32.63 -0.08 8.33
C ILE A 953 -32.16 0.97 9.32
N VAL A 954 -32.49 2.23 9.04
CA VAL A 954 -31.99 3.41 9.77
C VAL A 954 -33.11 4.30 10.27
N GLU A 955 -32.83 5.09 11.30
CA GLU A 955 -33.74 6.17 11.75
C GLU A 955 -33.51 7.45 10.93
N GLY A 956 -34.60 8.09 10.53
CA GLY A 956 -34.56 9.34 9.75
C GLY A 956 -34.50 9.11 8.24
N ASN A 957 -34.26 10.17 7.48
CA ASN A 957 -34.17 10.15 6.02
C ASN A 957 -32.76 10.52 5.56
N PRO A 958 -31.93 9.55 5.10
CA PRO A 958 -30.57 9.84 4.67
C PRO A 958 -30.46 10.66 3.38
N LEU A 959 -31.55 10.85 2.63
CA LEU A 959 -31.59 11.78 1.48
C LEU A 959 -31.78 13.25 1.90
N GLU A 960 -32.29 13.50 3.10
CA GLU A 960 -32.42 14.84 3.69
C GLU A 960 -31.25 15.18 4.63
N ASP A 961 -30.85 14.21 5.44
CA ASP A 961 -29.73 14.30 6.39
C ASP A 961 -28.86 13.06 6.27
N ILE A 962 -27.68 13.22 5.70
CA ILE A 962 -26.72 12.10 5.52
C ILE A 962 -26.36 11.42 6.86
N ALA A 963 -26.47 12.15 7.99
CA ALA A 963 -26.23 11.61 9.31
C ALA A 963 -27.23 10.51 9.69
N ALA A 964 -28.41 10.45 9.08
CA ALA A 964 -29.37 9.38 9.30
C ALA A 964 -28.82 8.01 8.88
N ALA A 965 -27.93 7.95 7.89
CA ALA A 965 -27.36 6.69 7.42
C ALA A 965 -26.57 5.92 8.51
N ARG A 966 -26.03 6.61 9.54
CA ARG A 966 -25.30 5.96 10.66
C ARG A 966 -26.21 5.49 11.80
N ARG A 967 -27.49 5.92 11.83
CA ARG A 967 -28.45 5.57 12.87
C ARG A 967 -29.05 4.19 12.61
N VAL A 968 -28.18 3.21 12.43
CA VAL A 968 -28.51 1.83 12.06
C VAL A 968 -29.25 1.14 13.21
N ARG A 969 -30.37 0.48 12.91
CA ARG A 969 -31.15 -0.35 13.82
C ARG A 969 -31.02 -1.83 13.50
N ARG A 970 -31.09 -2.18 12.22
CA ARG A 970 -30.93 -3.55 11.71
C ARG A 970 -30.16 -3.56 10.41
N VAL A 971 -29.50 -4.68 10.15
CA VAL A 971 -28.81 -4.95 8.90
C VAL A 971 -29.25 -6.30 8.38
N ILE A 972 -29.57 -6.35 7.10
CA ILE A 972 -29.74 -7.59 6.37
C ILE A 972 -28.51 -7.67 5.43
N ALA A 973 -27.65 -8.62 5.69
CA ALA A 973 -26.45 -8.86 4.89
C ALA A 973 -26.54 -10.23 4.26
N ASN A 974 -26.45 -10.28 2.94
CA ASN A 974 -26.63 -11.52 2.17
C ASN A 974 -27.90 -12.29 2.59
N GLY A 975 -29.01 -11.58 2.83
CA GLY A 975 -30.31 -12.16 3.24
C GLY A 975 -30.46 -12.49 4.73
N ARG A 976 -29.44 -12.32 5.58
CA ARG A 976 -29.47 -12.59 7.01
C ARG A 976 -29.75 -11.34 7.80
N VAL A 977 -30.67 -11.44 8.74
CA VAL A 977 -31.08 -10.33 9.60
C VAL A 977 -30.22 -10.27 10.86
N PHE A 978 -29.64 -9.11 11.12
CA PHE A 978 -28.89 -8.81 12.34
C PHE A 978 -29.47 -7.56 13.02
N THR A 979 -29.62 -7.60 14.35
CA THR A 979 -29.81 -6.37 15.12
C THR A 979 -28.46 -5.81 15.57
N VAL A 980 -28.37 -4.49 15.72
CA VAL A 980 -27.15 -3.86 16.25
C VAL A 980 -26.83 -4.37 17.65
N GLU A 981 -27.85 -4.60 18.47
CA GLU A 981 -27.71 -5.13 19.82
C GLU A 981 -27.05 -6.53 19.85
N ASP A 982 -27.51 -7.43 18.97
CA ASP A 982 -26.94 -8.79 18.87
C ASP A 982 -25.49 -8.76 18.35
N LEU A 983 -25.21 -7.88 17.39
CA LEU A 983 -23.84 -7.67 16.89
C LEU A 983 -22.91 -7.21 18.02
N VAL A 984 -23.33 -6.23 18.81
CA VAL A 984 -22.53 -5.70 19.94
C VAL A 984 -22.32 -6.76 21.02
N LYS A 985 -23.37 -7.49 21.40
CA LYS A 985 -23.30 -8.55 22.42
C LYS A 985 -22.57 -9.81 21.94
N GLY A 986 -22.26 -9.91 20.63
CA GLY A 986 -21.67 -11.11 20.06
C GLY A 986 -22.59 -12.33 20.02
N THR A 987 -23.91 -12.10 20.12
CA THR A 987 -24.95 -13.13 20.04
C THR A 987 -25.48 -13.33 18.63
N ALA A 988 -25.05 -12.49 17.67
CA ALA A 988 -25.43 -12.60 16.26
C ALA A 988 -25.03 -13.97 15.69
N ARG A 989 -25.98 -14.67 15.06
CA ARG A 989 -25.77 -15.99 14.44
C ARG A 989 -25.77 -15.87 12.92
N THR A 990 -24.90 -16.64 12.24
CA THR A 990 -24.81 -16.65 10.79
C THR A 990 -25.67 -17.71 10.11
N GLY A 991 -26.10 -18.75 10.76
CA GLY A 991 -26.91 -19.79 10.10
C GLY A 991 -27.70 -20.66 11.00
N GLY A 992 -28.69 -21.33 10.42
CA GLY A 992 -29.68 -22.16 11.06
C GLY A 992 -29.24 -23.55 11.54
N SER A 993 -27.96 -23.76 11.88
CA SER A 993 -27.56 -24.91 12.66
C SER A 993 -27.64 -24.54 14.14
N THR A 994 -28.70 -24.98 14.84
CA THR A 994 -28.68 -25.06 16.30
C THR A 994 -27.40 -25.78 16.73
N PRO A 995 -26.59 -25.21 17.63
CA PRO A 995 -25.58 -26.02 18.32
C PRO A 995 -26.36 -27.17 19.00
N SER A 996 -26.02 -28.41 18.70
CA SER A 996 -26.47 -29.50 19.51
C SER A 996 -26.04 -29.18 20.94
N THR A 997 -27.04 -29.04 21.84
CA THR A 997 -26.82 -29.08 23.26
C THR A 997 -26.40 -30.52 23.59
N ASP A 998 -25.11 -30.84 23.38
CA ASP A 998 -24.51 -31.98 24.06
C ASP A 998 -23.12 -31.57 24.50
N ARG A 999 -22.91 -31.70 25.78
CA ARG A 999 -21.93 -31.34 26.81
C ARG A 999 -20.47 -31.32 26.41
#